data_89364db5393a0260d27c0ca21b56f0b1
#
_entry.id   89364db5393a0260d27c0ca21b56f0b1
#
_cell.length_a   1.000
_cell.length_b   1.000
_cell.length_c   1.000
_cell.angle_alpha   90.00
_cell.angle_beta   90.00
_cell.angle_gamma   90.00
#
_symmetry.space_group_name_H-M   'P 1'
#
loop_
_entity.id
_entity.type
_entity.pdbx_description
1 polymer ?
#
loop_
_entity_poly.entity_id
_entity_poly.type
_entity_poly.pdbx_seq_one_letter_code
_entity_poly.pdbx_strand_id
1 'polypeptide(L)'
;MHLSPNDSNQYRYLTLSNGLRVLLIHSDTAQQSAAALAVNVGHFDDPVDRQGLAHYLEHMLFLGTEKYPKVGEFQSYISQHGGTNNAWTGTEHTCFFFDVTPSAFENALDRFSQFFTAPLFNEEALDKERQAVDSEYKLKLNDDSRRLYQVNKEVINPEHPFSKFSVGNLDTLGDRDGQSIRDEIVEFHHSQYSADLMTLTLFGPQSLDEQQAWVEAMFADIPNHQLSGKSINVPIGTEDSTGILVQIEPIKEFRKLILTFPMPGMDKHYGVKPLSYFAHLLGYEGEGSLMLQLKSKGWITSLSAGGGASGSNYRDFTVSCTLTPEGVDHVDDIIQAVFQYLTMIKQDGMNEWRYLEKQAVLESAFRFQEPSRPLDLVSHLVINMQHYQPHDIIYGDYKMSGYDEDLQRSLLQYLSVDNVRVTLIAKGLEYNRTAEWYFTPYSVTPFSSEQKRFFQQIDPRWQFVLPEKNPYICYDLDPMPFENGGSLPELIEDLEGFRLWHLQDDEFRVPKGVVYVAIDSSHAVASPKNIVKTRLCVEMFLDSLAKETYQAEIAGMGYNMYAHQGGVTLTLSGFSQKLPQLLEMILRRFAAREFNPTRFETIKQQLLRNWRNSSQDRPISQLFNALTGLLQPNNPPFATLAEALEEIEVDELSTFVESILAELHVEMFVYGDWQRQQAHDMATTLKDALRVKEQRYEEALRPLIMLGQNGSFQREVHCNQQDSAVVIYHQCEDIEPRSIALYSLANHLMSATFFHEIRTKQQLGYMVGTGNMPLNRHPGIVLYVQSPNAAPAELVTSIDEFLNAFYMVLLELNDYQWHSSKRGLWNQIATPDTTLRGRAQRLWVAIGNKDTEFNQREKVLAELKKLTRADMIRFVVNELKPRTANRLVMHSQGQAHIDAPRIHLGQEIGSIEEFQLRPKDCGLG
;
A
#
# COMPACT_ATOMS: atom_id res chain seq x y z
N MET A 1 23.30 -20.14 4.29
CA MET A 1 22.35 -19.06 4.65
C MET A 1 21.65 -19.43 5.94
N HIS A 2 21.27 -18.43 6.73
CA HIS A 2 20.48 -18.64 7.94
C HIS A 2 19.00 -18.62 7.54
N LEU A 3 18.30 -19.75 7.76
CA LEU A 3 16.90 -19.96 7.36
C LEU A 3 16.01 -20.06 8.59
N SER A 4 14.76 -19.60 8.45
CA SER A 4 13.73 -19.87 9.44
C SER A 4 13.42 -21.36 9.50
N PRO A 5 13.17 -21.94 10.69
CA PRO A 5 12.69 -23.32 10.79
C PRO A 5 11.36 -23.57 10.06
N ASN A 6 10.61 -22.53 9.76
CA ASN A 6 9.32 -22.56 9.07
C ASN A 6 9.46 -22.42 7.54
N ASP A 7 10.68 -22.23 7.04
CA ASP A 7 10.97 -22.08 5.62
C ASP A 7 11.35 -23.44 5.02
N SER A 8 10.52 -23.96 4.13
CA SER A 8 10.72 -25.25 3.42
C SER A 8 11.43 -25.10 2.07
N ASN A 9 11.74 -23.90 1.63
CA ASN A 9 12.39 -23.66 0.36
C ASN A 9 13.86 -24.11 0.38
N GLN A 10 14.38 -24.45 -0.81
CA GLN A 10 15.81 -24.72 -1.01
C GLN A 10 16.47 -23.54 -1.70
N TYR A 11 17.68 -23.21 -1.28
CA TYR A 11 18.39 -22.02 -1.72
C TYR A 11 19.78 -22.36 -2.26
N ARG A 12 20.19 -21.66 -3.34
CA ARG A 12 21.55 -21.69 -3.86
C ARG A 12 22.01 -20.27 -4.21
N TYR A 13 23.09 -19.84 -3.60
CA TYR A 13 23.77 -18.61 -3.95
C TYR A 13 24.99 -18.92 -4.83
N LEU A 14 25.17 -18.18 -5.93
CA LEU A 14 26.31 -18.30 -6.83
C LEU A 14 26.65 -16.93 -7.46
N THR A 15 27.86 -16.86 -8.02
CA THR A 15 28.30 -15.72 -8.83
C THR A 15 28.69 -16.24 -10.20
N LEU A 16 28.11 -15.63 -11.25
CA LEU A 16 28.40 -16.01 -12.64
C LEU A 16 29.80 -15.53 -13.04
N SER A 17 30.31 -16.06 -14.18
CA SER A 17 31.63 -15.70 -14.73
C SER A 17 31.77 -14.19 -15.04
N ASN A 18 30.68 -13.52 -15.33
CA ASN A 18 30.64 -12.07 -15.57
C ASN A 18 30.48 -11.24 -14.27
N GLY A 19 30.45 -11.86 -13.09
CA GLY A 19 30.34 -11.18 -11.80
C GLY A 19 28.92 -10.95 -11.30
N LEU A 20 27.88 -11.33 -12.06
CA LEU A 20 26.49 -11.26 -11.61
C LEU A 20 26.26 -12.19 -10.41
N ARG A 21 25.75 -11.65 -9.30
CA ARG A 21 25.40 -12.40 -8.09
C ARG A 21 23.96 -12.92 -8.20
N VAL A 22 23.78 -14.21 -7.94
CA VAL A 22 22.51 -14.90 -8.16
C VAL A 22 22.05 -15.66 -6.92
N LEU A 23 20.77 -15.56 -6.60
CA LEU A 23 20.09 -16.38 -5.60
C LEU A 23 18.98 -17.19 -6.28
N LEU A 24 19.10 -18.51 -6.23
CA LEU A 24 18.10 -19.44 -6.76
C LEU A 24 17.29 -20.02 -5.62
N ILE A 25 15.96 -20.08 -5.80
CA ILE A 25 15.01 -20.55 -4.79
C ILE A 25 14.10 -21.60 -5.43
N HIS A 26 14.15 -22.83 -4.90
CA HIS A 26 13.26 -23.92 -5.28
C HIS A 26 12.18 -24.11 -4.22
N SER A 27 10.93 -24.25 -4.65
CA SER A 27 9.79 -24.55 -3.79
C SER A 27 8.88 -25.58 -4.46
N ASP A 28 8.73 -26.76 -3.86
CA ASP A 28 7.87 -27.84 -4.35
C ASP A 28 6.39 -27.45 -4.47
N THR A 29 5.95 -26.47 -3.69
CA THR A 29 4.56 -26.00 -3.63
C THR A 29 4.27 -24.78 -4.51
N ALA A 30 5.28 -24.25 -5.20
CA ALA A 30 5.14 -23.02 -5.97
C ALA A 30 4.14 -23.17 -7.14
N GLN A 31 3.11 -22.33 -7.13
CA GLN A 31 2.12 -22.24 -8.22
C GLN A 31 2.46 -21.14 -9.23
N GLN A 32 3.33 -20.23 -8.87
CA GLN A 32 3.90 -19.17 -9.71
C GLN A 32 5.41 -19.21 -9.63
N SER A 33 6.08 -18.85 -10.72
CA SER A 33 7.51 -18.57 -10.74
C SER A 33 7.74 -17.07 -10.82
N ALA A 34 8.80 -16.58 -10.22
CA ALA A 34 9.11 -15.16 -10.20
C ALA A 34 10.60 -14.90 -10.35
N ALA A 35 10.94 -13.75 -10.91
CA ALA A 35 12.32 -13.28 -10.98
C ALA A 35 12.39 -11.77 -10.71
N ALA A 36 13.51 -11.35 -10.10
CA ALA A 36 13.84 -9.96 -9.92
C ALA A 36 15.32 -9.72 -10.20
N LEU A 37 15.65 -8.62 -10.87
CA LEU A 37 17.01 -8.14 -11.06
C LEU A 37 17.11 -6.71 -10.55
N ALA A 38 18.06 -6.45 -9.67
CA ALA A 38 18.41 -5.11 -9.21
C ALA A 38 19.82 -4.75 -9.72
N VAL A 39 19.93 -3.52 -10.21
CA VAL A 39 21.21 -2.93 -10.57
C VAL A 39 21.53 -1.77 -9.62
N ASN A 40 22.78 -1.67 -9.16
CA ASN A 40 23.24 -0.57 -8.31
C ASN A 40 23.46 0.70 -9.16
N VAL A 41 22.41 1.16 -9.79
CA VAL A 41 22.28 2.40 -10.56
C VAL A 41 20.92 3.00 -10.28
N GLY A 42 20.87 4.27 -9.88
CA GLY A 42 19.65 5.00 -9.62
C GLY A 42 19.78 6.45 -10.05
N HIS A 43 18.87 7.31 -9.61
CA HIS A 43 18.93 8.72 -10.03
C HIS A 43 20.16 9.47 -9.50
N PHE A 44 20.91 8.93 -8.54
CA PHE A 44 22.19 9.47 -8.13
C PHE A 44 23.23 9.44 -9.25
N ASP A 45 23.08 8.51 -10.18
CA ASP A 45 23.99 8.32 -11.31
C ASP A 45 23.62 9.22 -12.50
N ASP A 46 22.48 9.90 -12.47
CA ASP A 46 22.09 10.84 -13.52
C ASP A 46 23.18 11.92 -13.70
N PRO A 47 23.53 12.29 -14.95
CA PRO A 47 24.30 13.50 -15.20
C PRO A 47 23.57 14.72 -14.61
N VAL A 48 24.30 15.68 -14.08
CA VAL A 48 23.72 16.88 -13.42
C VAL A 48 22.78 17.65 -14.35
N ASP A 49 23.07 17.63 -15.62
CA ASP A 49 22.31 18.29 -16.68
C ASP A 49 21.29 17.38 -17.40
N ARG A 50 21.13 16.10 -16.94
CA ARG A 50 20.18 15.10 -17.46
C ARG A 50 19.44 14.36 -16.35
N GLN A 51 18.85 15.12 -15.45
CA GLN A 51 18.15 14.57 -14.29
C GLN A 51 16.89 13.83 -14.72
N GLY A 52 16.71 12.60 -14.22
CA GLY A 52 15.64 11.68 -14.59
C GLY A 52 16.07 10.65 -15.67
N LEU A 53 17.33 10.61 -16.07
CA LEU A 53 17.81 9.70 -17.12
C LEU A 53 17.74 8.24 -16.70
N ALA A 54 18.07 7.90 -15.46
CA ALA A 54 17.94 6.53 -14.93
C ALA A 54 16.48 6.06 -14.91
N HIS A 55 15.55 6.93 -14.56
CA HIS A 55 14.12 6.64 -14.60
C HIS A 55 13.62 6.48 -16.04
N TYR A 56 14.06 7.33 -16.94
CA TYR A 56 13.72 7.19 -18.35
C TYR A 56 14.30 5.91 -18.98
N LEU A 57 15.52 5.50 -18.57
CA LEU A 57 16.09 4.21 -18.98
C LEU A 57 15.23 3.03 -18.51
N GLU A 58 14.73 3.05 -17.28
CA GLU A 58 13.80 2.04 -16.77
C GLU A 58 12.62 1.84 -17.73
N HIS A 59 11.97 2.94 -18.14
CA HIS A 59 10.86 2.91 -19.10
C HIS A 59 11.27 2.33 -20.45
N MET A 60 12.42 2.75 -20.97
CA MET A 60 12.87 2.36 -22.30
C MET A 60 13.22 0.88 -22.43
N LEU A 61 13.65 0.21 -21.35
CA LEU A 61 14.00 -1.21 -21.38
C LEU A 61 12.80 -2.14 -21.66
N PHE A 62 11.59 -1.69 -21.38
CA PHE A 62 10.35 -2.44 -21.69
C PHE A 62 9.92 -2.36 -23.16
N LEU A 63 10.55 -1.51 -23.99
CA LEU A 63 10.03 -1.14 -25.31
C LEU A 63 10.63 -1.93 -26.46
N GLY A 64 11.19 -3.08 -26.17
CA GLY A 64 11.71 -4.02 -27.17
C GLY A 64 13.20 -4.24 -27.07
N THR A 65 13.61 -5.43 -27.49
CA THR A 65 14.99 -5.92 -27.51
C THR A 65 15.31 -6.48 -28.89
N GLU A 66 16.59 -6.72 -29.18
CA GLU A 66 16.97 -7.28 -30.50
C GLU A 66 16.25 -8.60 -30.81
N LYS A 67 16.13 -9.48 -29.79
CA LYS A 67 15.45 -10.78 -29.94
C LYS A 67 13.94 -10.67 -29.96
N TYR A 68 13.37 -9.69 -29.27
CA TYR A 68 11.93 -9.45 -29.11
C TYR A 68 11.60 -7.98 -29.42
N PRO A 69 11.60 -7.56 -30.70
CA PRO A 69 11.57 -6.15 -31.09
C PRO A 69 10.19 -5.47 -30.94
N LYS A 70 9.11 -6.24 -30.77
CA LYS A 70 7.76 -5.68 -30.70
C LYS A 70 7.54 -4.98 -29.36
N VAL A 71 7.15 -3.70 -29.42
CA VAL A 71 6.77 -2.92 -28.22
C VAL A 71 5.58 -3.57 -27.51
N GLY A 72 5.66 -3.70 -26.19
CA GLY A 72 4.62 -4.31 -25.36
C GLY A 72 4.60 -5.85 -25.38
N GLU A 73 5.53 -6.50 -26.06
CA GLU A 73 5.56 -7.96 -26.18
C GLU A 73 5.84 -8.64 -24.85
N PHE A 74 6.79 -8.12 -24.06
CA PHE A 74 7.09 -8.66 -22.73
C PHE A 74 5.88 -8.60 -21.81
N GLN A 75 5.24 -7.42 -21.65
CA GLN A 75 4.08 -7.25 -20.80
C GLN A 75 2.91 -8.14 -21.26
N SER A 76 2.70 -8.25 -22.58
CA SER A 76 1.68 -9.12 -23.14
C SER A 76 1.95 -10.59 -22.85
N TYR A 77 3.21 -11.04 -22.99
CA TYR A 77 3.59 -12.41 -22.67
C TYR A 77 3.35 -12.74 -21.20
N ILE A 78 3.80 -11.88 -20.28
CA ILE A 78 3.61 -12.06 -18.83
C ILE A 78 2.11 -12.12 -18.49
N SER A 79 1.32 -11.16 -18.97
CA SER A 79 -0.12 -11.09 -18.72
C SER A 79 -0.88 -12.31 -19.26
N GLN A 80 -0.58 -12.76 -20.48
CA GLN A 80 -1.20 -13.94 -21.10
C GLN A 80 -0.94 -15.23 -20.29
N HIS A 81 0.18 -15.28 -19.56
CA HIS A 81 0.54 -16.43 -18.74
C HIS A 81 0.25 -16.20 -17.22
N GLY A 82 -0.73 -15.34 -16.92
CA GLY A 82 -1.24 -15.14 -15.57
C GLY A 82 -0.28 -14.44 -14.62
N GLY A 83 0.69 -13.68 -15.14
CA GLY A 83 1.67 -12.97 -14.37
C GLY A 83 1.47 -11.45 -14.36
N THR A 84 2.31 -10.81 -13.57
CA THR A 84 2.44 -9.36 -13.45
C THR A 84 3.90 -8.95 -13.57
N ASN A 85 4.16 -7.72 -13.92
CA ASN A 85 5.50 -7.16 -13.95
C ASN A 85 5.48 -5.71 -13.50
N ASN A 86 6.61 -5.24 -12.99
CA ASN A 86 6.81 -3.84 -12.66
C ASN A 86 8.31 -3.53 -12.56
N ALA A 87 8.64 -2.25 -12.40
CA ALA A 87 9.96 -1.78 -12.06
C ALA A 87 9.88 -0.50 -11.23
N TRP A 88 10.99 -0.14 -10.60
CA TRP A 88 11.14 1.15 -9.92
C TRP A 88 12.59 1.62 -9.95
N THR A 89 12.78 2.93 -10.03
CA THR A 89 14.08 3.60 -9.93
C THR A 89 14.14 4.37 -8.60
N GLY A 90 15.08 4.00 -7.75
CA GLY A 90 15.38 4.66 -6.49
C GLY A 90 16.58 5.60 -6.59
N THR A 91 17.14 5.93 -5.42
CA THR A 91 18.33 6.75 -5.29
C THR A 91 19.57 6.06 -5.88
N GLU A 92 19.86 4.85 -5.45
CA GLU A 92 21.07 4.10 -5.76
C GLU A 92 20.80 2.78 -6.50
N HIS A 93 19.55 2.38 -6.69
CA HIS A 93 19.16 1.13 -7.34
C HIS A 93 18.00 1.32 -8.29
N THR A 94 18.00 0.50 -9.36
CA THR A 94 16.82 0.24 -10.20
C THR A 94 16.50 -1.25 -10.13
N CYS A 95 15.24 -1.60 -9.92
CA CYS A 95 14.80 -2.99 -9.76
C CYS A 95 13.70 -3.30 -10.75
N PHE A 96 13.84 -4.43 -11.46
CA PHE A 96 12.89 -4.98 -12.42
C PHE A 96 12.42 -6.35 -11.90
N PHE A 97 11.13 -6.64 -11.97
CA PHE A 97 10.60 -7.89 -11.47
C PHE A 97 9.32 -8.33 -12.16
N PHE A 98 9.10 -9.64 -12.20
CA PHE A 98 7.89 -10.23 -12.74
C PHE A 98 7.60 -11.57 -12.08
N ASP A 99 6.34 -12.01 -12.17
CA ASP A 99 5.92 -13.39 -11.95
C ASP A 99 5.18 -13.93 -13.17
N VAL A 100 5.04 -15.26 -13.24
CA VAL A 100 4.38 -15.94 -14.35
C VAL A 100 4.10 -17.39 -13.96
N THR A 101 3.21 -18.06 -14.69
CA THR A 101 3.02 -19.50 -14.51
C THR A 101 4.33 -20.28 -14.74
N PRO A 102 4.62 -21.36 -13.96
CA PRO A 102 5.88 -22.07 -14.05
C PRO A 102 6.24 -22.60 -15.45
N SER A 103 5.26 -23.01 -16.23
CA SER A 103 5.46 -23.51 -17.61
C SER A 103 5.92 -22.44 -18.62
N ALA A 104 5.75 -21.15 -18.28
CA ALA A 104 6.14 -20.04 -19.11
C ALA A 104 7.42 -19.35 -18.62
N PHE A 105 8.00 -19.81 -17.52
CA PHE A 105 9.07 -19.10 -16.81
C PHE A 105 10.37 -19.02 -17.61
N GLU A 106 10.83 -20.11 -18.24
CA GLU A 106 12.02 -20.12 -19.07
C GLU A 106 11.97 -19.07 -20.20
N ASN A 107 10.84 -19.05 -20.94
CA ASN A 107 10.63 -18.09 -22.02
C ASN A 107 10.46 -16.64 -21.52
N ALA A 108 9.94 -16.45 -20.31
CA ALA A 108 9.86 -15.13 -19.68
C ALA A 108 11.25 -14.64 -19.25
N LEU A 109 12.09 -15.52 -18.70
CA LEU A 109 13.49 -15.22 -18.32
C LEU A 109 14.34 -14.86 -19.55
N ASP A 110 14.17 -15.57 -20.65
CA ASP A 110 14.86 -15.27 -21.90
C ASP A 110 14.52 -13.85 -22.40
N ARG A 111 13.24 -13.44 -22.36
CA ARG A 111 12.82 -12.07 -22.69
C ARG A 111 13.39 -11.03 -21.70
N PHE A 112 13.35 -11.37 -20.41
CA PHE A 112 13.80 -10.49 -19.35
C PHE A 112 15.31 -10.24 -19.39
N SER A 113 16.12 -11.26 -19.67
CA SER A 113 17.58 -11.15 -19.78
C SER A 113 18.00 -10.17 -20.89
N GLN A 114 17.20 -10.06 -21.95
CA GLN A 114 17.49 -9.17 -23.09
C GLN A 114 17.42 -7.68 -22.74
N PHE A 115 16.70 -7.29 -21.69
CA PHE A 115 16.71 -5.90 -21.18
C PHE A 115 18.11 -5.42 -20.83
N PHE A 116 18.96 -6.33 -20.34
CA PHE A 116 20.29 -6.03 -19.84
C PHE A 116 21.40 -6.37 -20.84
N THR A 117 21.07 -7.14 -21.90
CA THR A 117 22.04 -7.60 -22.88
C THR A 117 21.94 -6.83 -24.19
N ALA A 118 20.71 -6.66 -24.73
CA ALA A 118 20.49 -6.12 -26.07
C ALA A 118 19.17 -5.33 -26.21
N PRO A 119 18.95 -4.25 -25.43
CA PRO A 119 17.80 -3.37 -25.61
C PRO A 119 17.93 -2.58 -26.92
N LEU A 120 16.81 -2.37 -27.62
CA LEU A 120 16.80 -1.68 -28.92
C LEU A 120 16.84 -0.15 -28.81
N PHE A 121 16.31 0.42 -27.71
CA PHE A 121 16.08 1.87 -27.61
C PHE A 121 15.37 2.42 -28.85
N ASN A 122 14.18 1.88 -29.11
CA ASN A 122 13.41 2.12 -30.33
C ASN A 122 13.09 3.62 -30.52
N GLU A 123 13.53 4.21 -31.64
CA GLU A 123 13.36 5.63 -31.95
C GLU A 123 11.87 6.04 -32.04
N GLU A 124 11.01 5.19 -32.61
CA GLU A 124 9.59 5.48 -32.73
C GLU A 124 8.86 5.51 -31.39
N ALA A 125 9.35 4.75 -30.40
CA ALA A 125 8.81 4.68 -29.05
C ALA A 125 9.40 5.75 -28.11
N LEU A 126 10.59 6.27 -28.41
CA LEU A 126 11.35 7.17 -27.56
C LEU A 126 10.58 8.45 -27.19
N ASP A 127 10.02 9.15 -28.17
CA ASP A 127 9.23 10.35 -27.93
C ASP A 127 7.93 10.06 -27.15
N LYS A 128 7.31 8.92 -27.43
CA LYS A 128 6.08 8.51 -26.75
C LYS A 128 6.36 8.23 -25.28
N GLU A 129 7.46 7.57 -24.97
CA GLU A 129 7.80 7.25 -23.60
C GLU A 129 8.32 8.48 -22.83
N ARG A 130 8.99 9.41 -23.50
CA ARG A 130 9.33 10.72 -22.95
C ARG A 130 8.08 11.50 -22.54
N GLN A 131 7.02 11.48 -23.36
CA GLN A 131 5.71 12.05 -23.04
C GLN A 131 5.04 11.32 -21.84
N ALA A 132 5.22 10.00 -21.72
CA ALA A 132 4.71 9.22 -20.60
C ALA A 132 5.38 9.64 -19.29
N VAL A 133 6.71 9.80 -19.26
CA VAL A 133 7.46 10.30 -18.10
C VAL A 133 7.03 11.72 -17.73
N ASP A 134 6.85 12.61 -18.70
CA ASP A 134 6.37 13.96 -18.47
C ASP A 134 4.94 13.99 -17.91
N SER A 135 4.07 13.12 -18.40
CA SER A 135 2.71 12.97 -17.87
C SER A 135 2.72 12.42 -16.44
N GLU A 136 3.62 11.49 -16.11
CA GLU A 136 3.83 11.02 -14.75
C GLU A 136 4.29 12.13 -13.82
N TYR A 137 5.24 12.95 -14.25
CA TYR A 137 5.67 14.13 -13.50
C TYR A 137 4.51 15.11 -13.26
N LYS A 138 3.76 15.46 -14.31
CA LYS A 138 2.61 16.38 -14.23
C LYS A 138 1.52 15.86 -13.29
N LEU A 139 1.25 14.55 -13.30
CA LEU A 139 0.30 13.92 -12.39
C LEU A 139 0.68 14.11 -10.90
N LYS A 140 1.98 14.22 -10.63
CA LYS A 140 2.53 14.36 -9.27
C LYS A 140 2.71 15.82 -8.81
N LEU A 141 2.43 16.82 -9.64
CA LEU A 141 2.59 18.24 -9.30
C LEU A 141 1.78 18.67 -8.07
N ASN A 142 0.61 18.05 -7.87
CA ASN A 142 -0.27 18.32 -6.74
C ASN A 142 -0.15 17.27 -5.61
N ASP A 143 0.85 16.39 -5.67
CA ASP A 143 1.12 15.42 -4.62
C ASP A 143 2.01 16.05 -3.54
N ASP A 144 1.47 16.28 -2.34
CA ASP A 144 2.20 16.90 -1.25
C ASP A 144 3.46 16.12 -0.84
N SER A 145 3.47 14.79 -0.93
CA SER A 145 4.65 13.98 -0.60
C SER A 145 5.80 14.27 -1.57
N ARG A 146 5.53 14.41 -2.86
CA ARG A 146 6.52 14.76 -3.89
C ARG A 146 7.00 16.19 -3.74
N ARG A 147 6.09 17.10 -3.42
CA ARG A 147 6.38 18.52 -3.18
C ARG A 147 7.33 18.70 -1.98
N LEU A 148 7.03 18.03 -0.87
CA LEU A 148 7.88 18.00 0.33
C LEU A 148 9.25 17.36 0.06
N TYR A 149 9.27 16.27 -0.70
CA TYR A 149 10.51 15.57 -1.06
C TYR A 149 11.44 16.47 -1.90
N GLN A 150 10.88 17.26 -2.83
CA GLN A 150 11.66 18.22 -3.61
C GLN A 150 12.24 19.33 -2.74
N VAL A 151 11.46 19.92 -1.84
CA VAL A 151 11.99 20.93 -0.90
C VAL A 151 13.12 20.34 -0.06
N ASN A 152 12.98 19.10 0.43
CA ASN A 152 14.04 18.44 1.18
C ASN A 152 15.34 18.31 0.37
N LYS A 153 15.26 18.02 -0.94
CA LYS A 153 16.42 17.98 -1.85
C LYS A 153 17.14 19.35 -1.99
N GLU A 154 16.39 20.44 -1.92
CA GLU A 154 16.93 21.81 -2.10
C GLU A 154 17.58 22.39 -0.85
N VAL A 155 17.28 21.82 0.34
CA VAL A 155 17.81 22.33 1.62
C VAL A 155 19.00 21.54 2.16
N ILE A 156 19.45 20.52 1.44
CA ILE A 156 20.64 19.72 1.76
C ILE A 156 21.85 20.23 0.97
N ASN A 157 22.98 19.50 1.08
CA ASN A 157 24.16 19.80 0.30
C ASN A 157 23.90 19.68 -1.21
N PRO A 158 23.99 20.77 -2.00
CA PRO A 158 23.72 20.73 -3.43
C PRO A 158 24.72 19.86 -4.23
N GLU A 159 25.91 19.59 -3.70
CA GLU A 159 26.89 18.69 -4.33
C GLU A 159 26.57 17.21 -4.10
N HIS A 160 25.72 16.88 -3.10
CA HIS A 160 25.30 15.50 -2.87
C HIS A 160 24.29 15.06 -3.94
N PRO A 161 24.44 13.85 -4.54
CA PRO A 161 23.56 13.43 -5.63
C PRO A 161 22.07 13.32 -5.24
N PHE A 162 21.74 13.29 -3.94
CA PHE A 162 20.36 13.36 -3.46
C PHE A 162 19.64 14.67 -3.85
N SER A 163 20.38 15.76 -4.11
CA SER A 163 19.81 17.04 -4.54
C SER A 163 19.18 17.00 -5.93
N LYS A 164 19.53 16.03 -6.78
CA LYS A 164 19.04 15.91 -8.15
C LYS A 164 17.53 15.64 -8.22
N PHE A 165 16.86 16.21 -9.20
CA PHE A 165 15.48 15.87 -9.58
C PHE A 165 15.41 14.44 -10.11
N SER A 166 14.47 13.62 -9.63
CA SER A 166 14.51 12.18 -9.84
C SER A 166 13.58 11.64 -10.93
N VAL A 167 12.51 12.39 -11.27
CA VAL A 167 11.47 11.87 -12.17
C VAL A 167 11.84 12.07 -13.63
N GLY A 168 12.38 13.22 -13.97
CA GLY A 168 12.53 13.67 -15.35
C GLY A 168 11.25 14.28 -15.92
N ASN A 169 11.40 15.10 -16.94
CA ASN A 169 10.33 15.73 -17.69
C ASN A 169 10.83 16.14 -19.09
N LEU A 170 10.00 16.79 -19.90
CA LEU A 170 10.41 17.24 -21.25
C LEU A 170 11.57 18.23 -21.25
N ASP A 171 11.73 19.03 -20.19
CA ASP A 171 12.84 20.00 -20.09
C ASP A 171 14.18 19.31 -19.84
N THR A 172 14.21 18.28 -18.94
CA THR A 172 15.43 17.57 -18.58
C THR A 172 15.78 16.47 -19.58
N LEU A 173 14.80 15.89 -20.30
CA LEU A 173 14.95 14.76 -21.21
C LEU A 173 14.79 15.14 -22.69
N GLY A 174 14.78 16.44 -23.01
CA GLY A 174 14.71 16.94 -24.39
C GLY A 174 16.00 16.72 -25.20
N ASP A 175 15.90 16.66 -26.53
CA ASP A 175 17.08 16.67 -27.39
C ASP A 175 17.85 17.98 -27.26
N ARG A 176 19.16 17.94 -27.42
CA ARG A 176 20.05 19.10 -27.41
C ARG A 176 20.72 19.25 -28.75
N ASP A 177 21.25 20.45 -29.00
CA ASP A 177 21.99 20.73 -30.24
C ASP A 177 23.19 19.77 -30.37
N GLY A 178 23.11 18.85 -31.36
CA GLY A 178 24.16 17.88 -31.67
C GLY A 178 24.18 16.61 -30.81
N GLN A 179 23.23 16.45 -29.86
CA GLN A 179 23.08 15.25 -29.00
C GLN A 179 21.62 14.83 -28.89
N SER A 180 21.29 13.63 -29.39
CA SER A 180 19.97 13.05 -29.16
C SER A 180 19.89 12.41 -27.78
N ILE A 181 18.73 12.46 -27.15
CA ILE A 181 18.48 11.76 -25.87
C ILE A 181 18.69 10.26 -26.02
N ARG A 182 18.46 9.70 -27.23
CA ARG A 182 18.71 8.29 -27.52
C ARG A 182 20.19 7.93 -27.37
N ASP A 183 21.09 8.72 -27.91
CA ASP A 183 22.52 8.45 -27.82
C ASP A 183 22.99 8.53 -26.37
N GLU A 184 22.50 9.49 -25.60
CA GLU A 184 22.81 9.64 -24.18
C GLU A 184 22.27 8.47 -23.33
N ILE A 185 21.07 7.95 -23.60
CA ILE A 185 20.52 6.80 -22.87
C ILE A 185 21.23 5.49 -23.21
N VAL A 186 21.65 5.32 -24.49
CA VAL A 186 22.48 4.19 -24.92
C VAL A 186 23.83 4.22 -24.22
N GLU A 187 24.47 5.40 -24.18
CA GLU A 187 25.76 5.58 -23.47
C GLU A 187 25.59 5.33 -21.97
N PHE A 188 24.52 5.83 -21.36
CA PHE A 188 24.23 5.62 -19.93
C PHE A 188 24.03 4.13 -19.61
N HIS A 189 23.25 3.42 -20.43
CA HIS A 189 23.08 1.97 -20.28
C HIS A 189 24.43 1.24 -20.42
N HIS A 190 25.22 1.53 -21.46
CA HIS A 190 26.50 0.86 -21.71
C HIS A 190 27.56 1.17 -20.65
N SER A 191 27.59 2.36 -20.09
CA SER A 191 28.58 2.77 -19.11
C SER A 191 28.20 2.42 -17.66
N GLN A 192 26.91 2.30 -17.32
CA GLN A 192 26.42 2.15 -15.96
C GLN A 192 25.86 0.75 -15.65
N TYR A 193 25.24 0.06 -16.65
CA TYR A 193 24.67 -1.26 -16.44
C TYR A 193 25.75 -2.33 -16.61
N SER A 194 26.33 -2.75 -15.49
CA SER A 194 27.42 -3.72 -15.43
C SER A 194 27.05 -4.92 -14.56
N ALA A 195 27.36 -6.11 -15.03
CA ALA A 195 26.99 -7.36 -14.34
C ALA A 195 27.50 -7.45 -12.90
N ASP A 196 28.66 -6.85 -12.58
CA ASP A 196 29.23 -6.79 -11.22
C ASP A 196 28.48 -5.84 -10.28
N LEU A 197 27.60 -4.96 -10.81
CA LEU A 197 26.68 -4.13 -10.04
C LEU A 197 25.29 -4.76 -9.88
N MET A 198 25.04 -5.94 -10.45
CA MET A 198 23.73 -6.57 -10.50
C MET A 198 23.59 -7.71 -9.51
N THR A 199 22.36 -7.89 -9.06
CA THR A 199 21.88 -9.06 -8.32
C THR A 199 20.64 -9.61 -8.98
N LEU A 200 20.48 -10.93 -8.99
CA LEU A 200 19.35 -11.65 -9.60
C LEU A 200 18.80 -12.68 -8.63
N THR A 201 17.50 -12.71 -8.47
CA THR A 201 16.81 -13.74 -7.66
C THR A 201 15.75 -14.44 -8.50
N LEU A 202 15.76 -15.78 -8.50
CA LEU A 202 14.76 -16.63 -9.13
C LEU A 202 14.02 -17.45 -8.07
N PHE A 203 12.72 -17.63 -8.27
CA PHE A 203 11.86 -18.50 -7.46
C PHE A 203 10.96 -19.35 -8.35
N GLY A 204 10.84 -20.63 -8.06
CA GLY A 204 9.92 -21.51 -8.78
C GLY A 204 9.99 -22.98 -8.37
N PRO A 205 9.12 -23.83 -8.95
CA PRO A 205 9.13 -25.28 -8.71
C PRO A 205 10.24 -26.01 -9.49
N GLN A 206 10.95 -25.34 -10.38
CA GLN A 206 12.07 -25.91 -11.13
C GLN A 206 13.24 -26.19 -10.18
N SER A 207 13.95 -27.29 -10.41
CA SER A 207 15.12 -27.62 -9.60
C SER A 207 16.19 -26.54 -9.62
N LEU A 208 17.00 -26.45 -8.58
CA LEU A 208 18.11 -25.49 -8.53
C LEU A 208 19.11 -25.68 -9.67
N ASP A 209 19.30 -26.93 -10.15
CA ASP A 209 20.21 -27.22 -11.28
C ASP A 209 19.63 -26.68 -12.59
N GLU A 210 18.32 -26.83 -12.80
CA GLU A 210 17.61 -26.30 -13.97
C GLU A 210 17.63 -24.77 -13.98
N GLN A 211 17.30 -24.14 -12.85
CA GLN A 211 17.39 -22.68 -12.70
C GLN A 211 18.82 -22.17 -12.96
N GLN A 212 19.83 -22.86 -12.44
CA GLN A 212 21.24 -22.49 -12.66
C GLN A 212 21.61 -22.60 -14.14
N ALA A 213 21.22 -23.66 -14.83
CA ALA A 213 21.48 -23.80 -16.26
C ALA A 213 20.88 -22.66 -17.10
N TRP A 214 19.64 -22.22 -16.75
CA TRP A 214 18.99 -21.09 -17.40
C TRP A 214 19.74 -19.76 -17.16
N VAL A 215 20.14 -19.51 -15.91
CA VAL A 215 20.84 -18.26 -15.57
C VAL A 215 22.21 -18.21 -16.27
N GLU A 216 22.95 -19.30 -16.29
CA GLU A 216 24.25 -19.39 -16.97
C GLU A 216 24.10 -19.20 -18.49
N ALA A 217 23.02 -19.70 -19.09
CA ALA A 217 22.77 -19.57 -20.53
C ALA A 217 22.27 -18.18 -20.96
N MET A 218 21.48 -17.48 -20.11
CA MET A 218 20.76 -16.28 -20.49
C MET A 218 21.40 -14.98 -19.97
N PHE A 219 22.09 -15.02 -18.83
CA PHE A 219 22.60 -13.83 -18.14
C PHE A 219 24.14 -13.70 -18.14
N ALA A 220 24.85 -14.73 -18.59
CA ALA A 220 26.32 -14.68 -18.62
C ALA A 220 26.90 -13.69 -19.64
N ASP A 221 26.12 -13.33 -20.67
CA ASP A 221 26.52 -12.39 -21.72
C ASP A 221 26.32 -10.92 -21.34
N ILE A 222 25.71 -10.62 -20.15
CA ILE A 222 25.64 -9.24 -19.67
C ILE A 222 27.05 -8.70 -19.47
N PRO A 223 27.37 -7.51 -20.05
CA PRO A 223 28.72 -6.95 -19.97
C PRO A 223 29.14 -6.67 -18.52
N ASN A 224 30.41 -6.95 -18.22
CA ASN A 224 31.08 -6.56 -16.97
C ASN A 224 32.12 -5.50 -17.27
N HIS A 225 31.89 -4.28 -16.80
CA HIS A 225 32.76 -3.11 -16.99
C HIS A 225 33.72 -2.90 -15.81
N GLN A 226 33.76 -3.80 -14.81
CA GLN A 226 34.60 -3.74 -13.61
C GLN A 226 34.34 -2.44 -12.81
N LEU A 227 33.09 -2.08 -12.64
CA LEU A 227 32.63 -0.89 -11.91
C LEU A 227 32.50 -1.17 -10.40
N SER A 228 33.47 -1.81 -9.79
CA SER A 228 33.46 -2.18 -8.38
C SER A 228 32.99 -1.02 -7.48
N GLY A 229 32.02 -1.29 -6.62
CA GLY A 229 31.52 -0.52 -5.49
C GLY A 229 31.58 0.99 -5.61
N LYS A 230 30.56 1.63 -6.16
CA LYS A 230 30.41 3.08 -6.12
C LYS A 230 30.42 3.56 -4.67
N SER A 231 31.26 4.54 -4.36
CA SER A 231 31.26 5.21 -3.05
C SER A 231 30.87 6.67 -3.21
N ILE A 232 29.89 7.11 -2.43
CA ILE A 232 29.53 8.52 -2.35
C ILE A 232 30.34 9.14 -1.22
N ASN A 233 31.27 10.03 -1.56
CA ASN A 233 32.20 10.66 -0.61
C ASN A 233 31.75 12.05 -0.18
N VAL A 234 30.72 12.60 -0.79
CA VAL A 234 30.15 13.91 -0.46
C VAL A 234 29.15 13.76 0.68
N PRO A 235 29.23 14.53 1.79
CA PRO A 235 28.25 14.44 2.86
C PRO A 235 26.91 15.02 2.42
N ILE A 236 25.82 14.42 2.92
CA ILE A 236 24.44 14.88 2.58
C ILE A 236 24.14 16.24 3.20
N GLY A 237 24.71 16.56 4.37
CA GLY A 237 24.51 17.81 5.10
C GLY A 237 25.71 18.71 5.05
N THR A 238 25.47 20.02 5.14
CA THR A 238 26.46 21.09 5.40
C THR A 238 26.03 21.83 6.67
N GLU A 239 26.89 22.72 7.17
CA GLU A 239 26.56 23.58 8.33
C GLU A 239 25.29 24.40 8.10
N ASP A 240 25.01 24.79 6.84
CA ASP A 240 23.83 25.56 6.46
C ASP A 240 22.54 24.71 6.32
N SER A 241 22.66 23.38 6.33
CA SER A 241 21.51 22.44 6.18
C SER A 241 20.99 21.89 7.50
N THR A 242 21.58 22.28 8.62
CA THR A 242 21.18 21.90 9.99
C THR A 242 21.10 23.12 10.91
N GLY A 243 20.50 22.99 12.07
CA GLY A 243 20.20 24.11 12.95
C GLY A 243 19.21 25.11 12.34
N ILE A 244 18.27 24.64 11.52
CA ILE A 244 17.36 25.45 10.70
C ILE A 244 15.91 25.01 10.87
N LEU A 245 15.00 25.97 10.64
CA LEU A 245 13.57 25.75 10.43
C LEU A 245 13.24 25.91 8.95
N VAL A 246 12.64 24.88 8.34
CA VAL A 246 12.08 24.89 7.00
C VAL A 246 10.56 24.91 7.11
N GLN A 247 9.93 25.95 6.55
CA GLN A 247 8.45 26.04 6.51
C GLN A 247 7.98 25.76 5.09
N ILE A 248 6.94 24.90 4.94
CA ILE A 248 6.47 24.45 3.62
C ILE A 248 4.95 24.57 3.54
N GLU A 249 4.45 25.11 2.40
CA GLU A 249 3.02 25.20 2.13
C GLU A 249 2.49 23.93 1.45
N PRO A 250 1.58 23.18 2.09
CA PRO A 250 0.90 22.05 1.47
C PRO A 250 -0.30 22.50 0.61
N ILE A 251 -0.70 21.66 -0.35
CA ILE A 251 -1.97 21.82 -1.09
C ILE A 251 -3.13 21.37 -0.22
N LYS A 252 -3.03 20.17 0.36
CA LYS A 252 -4.03 19.64 1.30
C LYS A 252 -3.94 20.34 2.65
N GLU A 253 -5.06 20.40 3.35
CA GLU A 253 -5.10 20.93 4.72
C GLU A 253 -4.57 19.85 5.69
N PHE A 254 -3.30 19.93 6.01
CA PHE A 254 -2.68 19.14 7.08
C PHE A 254 -1.54 19.91 7.73
N ARG A 255 -1.15 19.51 8.95
CA ARG A 255 -0.10 20.16 9.74
C ARG A 255 0.85 19.10 10.25
N LYS A 256 2.13 19.29 10.01
CA LYS A 256 3.15 18.33 10.42
C LYS A 256 4.44 19.02 10.85
N LEU A 257 5.04 18.53 11.92
CA LEU A 257 6.37 18.94 12.38
C LEU A 257 7.30 17.73 12.28
N ILE A 258 8.43 17.88 11.59
CA ILE A 258 9.41 16.82 11.41
C ILE A 258 10.77 17.32 11.87
N LEU A 259 11.35 16.68 12.88
CA LEU A 259 12.73 16.89 13.28
C LEU A 259 13.59 15.82 12.59
N THR A 260 14.47 16.23 11.70
CA THR A 260 15.37 15.34 10.94
C THR A 260 16.79 15.51 11.44
N PHE A 261 17.41 14.40 11.84
CA PHE A 261 18.81 14.34 12.28
C PHE A 261 19.64 13.55 11.25
N PRO A 262 20.46 14.23 10.43
CA PRO A 262 21.39 13.55 9.54
C PRO A 262 22.42 12.73 10.31
N MET A 263 22.64 11.50 9.89
CA MET A 263 23.57 10.55 10.50
C MET A 263 24.45 9.88 9.45
N PRO A 264 25.56 9.22 9.85
CA PRO A 264 26.34 8.37 8.95
C PRO A 264 25.52 7.20 8.39
N GLY A 265 25.97 6.62 7.27
CA GLY A 265 25.37 5.41 6.71
C GLY A 265 25.43 4.24 7.69
N MET A 266 24.33 3.45 7.71
CA MET A 266 24.15 2.37 8.68
C MET A 266 24.31 0.96 8.10
N ASP A 267 24.60 0.82 6.81
CA ASP A 267 24.64 -0.48 6.13
C ASP A 267 25.57 -1.48 6.81
N LYS A 268 26.78 -1.07 7.21
CA LYS A 268 27.71 -1.93 7.95
C LYS A 268 27.27 -2.30 9.37
N HIS A 269 26.25 -1.65 9.91
CA HIS A 269 25.69 -1.89 11.24
C HIS A 269 24.32 -2.61 11.17
N TYR A 270 23.95 -3.19 10.02
CA TYR A 270 22.65 -3.84 9.84
C TYR A 270 22.39 -4.95 10.87
N GLY A 271 23.44 -5.65 11.32
CA GLY A 271 23.32 -6.71 12.32
C GLY A 271 23.07 -6.24 13.74
N VAL A 272 23.36 -4.98 14.09
CA VAL A 272 23.15 -4.40 15.42
C VAL A 272 21.86 -3.58 15.50
N LYS A 273 21.44 -2.97 14.38
CA LYS A 273 20.27 -2.10 14.26
C LYS A 273 20.19 -0.98 15.32
N PRO A 274 21.21 -0.13 15.47
CA PRO A 274 21.28 0.82 16.57
C PRO A 274 20.14 1.86 16.55
N LEU A 275 19.73 2.34 15.37
CA LEU A 275 18.65 3.35 15.24
C LEU A 275 17.27 2.79 15.59
N SER A 276 17.07 1.49 15.45
CA SER A 276 15.85 0.81 15.84
C SER A 276 15.59 0.90 17.36
N TYR A 277 16.65 0.97 18.15
CA TYR A 277 16.59 1.17 19.59
C TYR A 277 16.08 2.57 19.95
N PHE A 278 16.63 3.62 19.32
CA PHE A 278 16.17 5.00 19.53
C PHE A 278 14.74 5.22 19.02
N ALA A 279 14.40 4.62 17.89
CA ALA A 279 13.05 4.66 17.35
C ALA A 279 12.04 4.07 18.33
N HIS A 280 12.39 2.97 19.01
CA HIS A 280 11.55 2.35 20.03
C HIS A 280 11.33 3.29 21.23
N LEU A 281 12.37 3.95 21.73
CA LEU A 281 12.25 4.84 22.90
C LEU A 281 11.47 6.12 22.57
N LEU A 282 11.82 6.79 21.47
CA LEU A 282 11.21 8.06 21.08
C LEU A 282 9.78 7.90 20.54
N GLY A 283 9.53 6.78 19.86
CA GLY A 283 8.22 6.47 19.30
C GLY A 283 7.28 5.73 20.28
N TYR A 284 7.69 5.55 21.53
CA TYR A 284 6.84 4.90 22.54
C TYR A 284 5.58 5.74 22.80
N GLU A 285 4.42 5.07 22.89
CA GLU A 285 3.11 5.75 23.03
C GLU A 285 2.42 5.49 24.38
N GLY A 286 3.05 4.71 25.26
CA GLY A 286 2.50 4.38 26.59
C GLY A 286 2.68 5.49 27.61
N GLU A 287 2.44 5.14 28.89
CA GLU A 287 2.51 6.07 30.02
C GLU A 287 3.85 6.81 30.10
N GLY A 288 3.78 8.12 30.35
CA GLY A 288 4.96 8.98 30.48
C GLY A 288 5.74 9.25 29.18
N SER A 289 5.25 8.76 28.03
CA SER A 289 5.90 8.94 26.73
C SER A 289 5.81 10.40 26.24
N LEU A 290 6.72 10.74 25.33
CA LEU A 290 6.69 12.02 24.59
C LEU A 290 5.34 12.20 23.87
N MET A 291 4.90 11.15 23.14
CA MET A 291 3.64 11.15 22.43
C MET A 291 2.44 11.47 23.33
N LEU A 292 2.30 10.73 24.44
CA LEU A 292 1.13 10.87 25.31
C LEU A 292 1.06 12.25 25.97
N GLN A 293 2.19 12.79 26.41
CA GLN A 293 2.22 14.10 27.06
C GLN A 293 1.92 15.24 26.08
N LEU A 294 2.48 15.23 24.87
CA LEU A 294 2.15 16.22 23.85
C LEU A 294 0.68 16.12 23.38
N LYS A 295 0.16 14.90 23.27
CA LYS A 295 -1.24 14.64 22.94
C LYS A 295 -2.19 15.15 24.03
N SER A 296 -1.82 15.00 25.31
CA SER A 296 -2.60 15.50 26.46
C SER A 296 -2.70 17.02 26.50
N LYS A 297 -1.73 17.74 25.91
CA LYS A 297 -1.79 19.20 25.72
C LYS A 297 -2.69 19.63 24.58
N GLY A 298 -3.16 18.69 23.75
CA GLY A 298 -3.92 18.99 22.54
C GLY A 298 -3.08 19.51 21.38
N TRP A 299 -1.75 19.40 21.42
CA TRP A 299 -0.86 19.96 20.39
C TRP A 299 -0.60 19.02 19.22
N ILE A 300 -0.65 17.69 19.47
CA ILE A 300 -0.46 16.66 18.44
C ILE A 300 -1.57 15.62 18.46
N THR A 301 -1.75 14.94 17.33
CA THR A 301 -2.64 13.78 17.22
C THR A 301 -1.87 12.47 17.11
N SER A 302 -0.66 12.49 16.56
CA SER A 302 0.23 11.33 16.41
C SER A 302 1.69 11.74 16.45
N LEU A 303 2.55 10.77 16.82
CA LEU A 303 4.00 10.89 16.78
C LEU A 303 4.58 9.59 16.23
N SER A 304 5.62 9.70 15.41
CA SER A 304 6.42 8.56 14.99
C SER A 304 7.90 8.90 15.06
N ALA A 305 8.75 7.91 15.35
CA ALA A 305 10.20 8.08 15.40
C ALA A 305 10.92 7.00 14.62
N GLY A 306 12.08 7.32 14.08
CA GLY A 306 12.83 6.48 13.15
C GLY A 306 12.48 6.81 11.70
N GLY A 307 12.97 6.03 10.75
CA GLY A 307 12.73 6.32 9.33
C GLY A 307 13.54 7.50 8.80
N GLY A 308 13.11 8.04 7.67
CA GLY A 308 13.80 9.09 6.92
C GLY A 308 14.59 8.53 5.73
N ALA A 309 15.25 9.43 4.99
CA ALA A 309 16.05 9.05 3.85
C ALA A 309 17.23 8.16 4.25
N SER A 310 17.58 7.20 3.39
CA SER A 310 18.60 6.20 3.66
C SER A 310 19.38 5.89 2.39
N GLY A 311 20.68 5.79 2.50
CA GLY A 311 21.59 5.44 1.42
C GLY A 311 22.89 4.86 1.96
N SER A 312 23.81 4.54 1.04
CA SER A 312 25.08 3.88 1.38
C SER A 312 25.97 4.67 2.33
N ASN A 313 25.96 6.02 2.23
CA ASN A 313 26.80 6.89 3.04
C ASN A 313 26.05 7.80 4.01
N TYR A 314 24.74 7.72 4.09
CA TYR A 314 23.91 8.57 4.95
C TYR A 314 22.67 7.87 5.46
N ARG A 315 22.15 8.38 6.58
CA ARG A 315 20.88 7.96 7.15
C ARG A 315 20.25 9.12 7.87
N ASP A 316 19.00 9.45 7.55
CA ASP A 316 18.22 10.36 8.38
C ASP A 316 17.55 9.59 9.52
N PHE A 317 17.54 10.19 10.71
CA PHE A 317 16.67 9.77 11.80
C PHE A 317 15.63 10.87 12.04
N THR A 318 14.35 10.53 12.06
CA THR A 318 13.28 11.53 12.17
C THR A 318 12.41 11.33 13.40
N VAL A 319 11.94 12.44 13.97
CA VAL A 319 10.80 12.50 14.88
C VAL A 319 9.73 13.33 14.21
N SER A 320 8.57 12.75 13.94
CA SER A 320 7.50 13.35 13.15
C SER A 320 6.20 13.41 13.94
N CYS A 321 5.65 14.61 14.09
CA CYS A 321 4.40 14.88 14.79
C CYS A 321 3.33 15.41 13.83
N THR A 322 2.13 14.84 13.88
CA THR A 322 0.95 15.44 13.25
C THR A 322 0.37 16.46 14.21
N LEU A 323 0.32 17.73 13.79
CA LEU A 323 -0.08 18.84 14.64
C LEU A 323 -1.60 19.10 14.57
N THR A 324 -2.14 19.59 15.68
CA THR A 324 -3.42 20.31 15.71
C THR A 324 -3.22 21.78 15.30
N PRO A 325 -4.27 22.58 15.06
CA PRO A 325 -4.11 24.03 14.88
C PRO A 325 -3.37 24.70 16.03
N GLU A 326 -3.69 24.36 17.28
CA GLU A 326 -3.00 24.85 18.47
C GLU A 326 -1.53 24.41 18.51
N GLY A 327 -1.22 23.20 18.05
CA GLY A 327 0.15 22.70 17.98
C GLY A 327 1.07 23.51 17.08
N VAL A 328 0.55 24.20 16.07
CA VAL A 328 1.34 25.11 15.21
C VAL A 328 1.83 26.33 16.00
N ASP A 329 1.05 26.81 16.97
CA ASP A 329 1.44 27.92 17.84
C ASP A 329 2.46 27.51 18.91
N HIS A 330 2.64 26.19 19.14
CA HIS A 330 3.52 25.61 20.16
C HIS A 330 4.71 24.81 19.59
N VAL A 331 5.15 25.12 18.36
CA VAL A 331 6.25 24.41 17.67
C VAL A 331 7.53 24.40 18.51
N ASP A 332 7.93 25.56 19.07
CA ASP A 332 9.15 25.66 19.88
C ASP A 332 9.04 24.85 21.19
N ASP A 333 7.86 24.81 21.83
CA ASP A 333 7.59 23.97 23.01
C ASP A 333 7.70 22.47 22.68
N ILE A 334 7.19 22.05 21.51
CA ILE A 334 7.28 20.66 21.05
C ILE A 334 8.74 20.28 20.79
N ILE A 335 9.51 21.14 20.13
CA ILE A 335 10.95 20.90 19.89
C ILE A 335 11.69 20.77 21.24
N GLN A 336 11.42 21.67 22.17
CA GLN A 336 12.02 21.63 23.51
C GLN A 336 11.67 20.34 24.23
N ALA A 337 10.42 19.85 24.17
CA ALA A 337 9.98 18.58 24.73
C ALA A 337 10.75 17.39 24.15
N VAL A 338 10.97 17.37 22.83
CA VAL A 338 11.77 16.31 22.16
C VAL A 338 13.20 16.30 22.70
N PHE A 339 13.85 17.46 22.82
CA PHE A 339 15.23 17.53 23.31
C PHE A 339 15.34 17.19 24.79
N GLN A 340 14.34 17.54 25.62
CA GLN A 340 14.28 17.12 27.01
C GLN A 340 14.14 15.60 27.14
N TYR A 341 13.30 14.98 26.32
CA TYR A 341 13.13 13.52 26.28
C TYR A 341 14.43 12.82 25.82
N LEU A 342 15.11 13.37 24.80
CA LEU A 342 16.44 12.91 24.36
C LEU A 342 17.49 13.02 25.47
N THR A 343 17.45 14.07 26.30
CA THR A 343 18.33 14.21 27.44
C THR A 343 18.13 13.08 28.44
N MET A 344 16.88 12.72 28.74
CA MET A 344 16.54 11.60 29.59
C MET A 344 17.04 10.25 29.00
N ILE A 345 16.89 10.05 27.69
CA ILE A 345 17.43 8.86 27.02
C ILE A 345 18.96 8.78 27.17
N LYS A 346 19.68 9.90 27.05
CA LYS A 346 21.14 9.95 27.23
C LYS A 346 21.57 9.58 28.66
N GLN A 347 20.77 9.92 29.65
CA GLN A 347 21.05 9.65 31.06
C GLN A 347 20.70 8.21 31.48
N ASP A 348 19.48 7.77 31.18
CA ASP A 348 18.88 6.56 31.76
C ASP A 348 18.41 5.53 30.72
N GLY A 349 18.50 5.86 29.40
CA GLY A 349 17.93 5.06 28.34
C GLY A 349 18.80 3.90 27.85
N MET A 350 20.09 3.89 28.17
CA MET A 350 21.05 2.90 27.64
C MET A 350 21.03 1.62 28.48
N ASN A 351 20.10 0.72 28.19
CA ASN A 351 19.89 -0.53 28.93
C ASN A 351 19.77 -1.72 27.98
N GLU A 352 20.65 -2.71 28.15
CA GLU A 352 20.68 -3.93 27.34
C GLU A 352 19.34 -4.69 27.31
N TRP A 353 18.60 -4.74 28.43
CA TRP A 353 17.34 -5.47 28.49
C TRP A 353 16.29 -4.96 27.51
N ARG A 354 16.26 -3.67 27.19
CA ARG A 354 15.35 -3.10 26.16
C ARG A 354 15.75 -3.56 24.75
N TYR A 355 17.04 -3.68 24.52
CA TYR A 355 17.54 -4.24 23.26
C TYR A 355 17.14 -5.71 23.12
N LEU A 356 17.26 -6.50 24.21
CA LEU A 356 16.90 -7.91 24.24
C LEU A 356 15.40 -8.15 24.04
N GLU A 357 14.53 -7.29 24.55
CA GLU A 357 13.08 -7.35 24.25
C GLU A 357 12.81 -7.19 22.75
N LYS A 358 13.43 -6.21 22.10
CA LYS A 358 13.28 -6.01 20.67
C LYS A 358 13.88 -7.16 19.86
N GLN A 359 15.04 -7.68 20.28
CA GLN A 359 15.63 -8.88 19.70
C GLN A 359 14.66 -10.06 19.77
N ALA A 360 14.03 -10.32 20.92
CA ALA A 360 13.06 -11.40 21.10
C ALA A 360 11.86 -11.27 20.15
N VAL A 361 11.36 -10.06 19.95
CA VAL A 361 10.26 -9.79 18.99
C VAL A 361 10.68 -10.13 17.55
N LEU A 362 11.86 -9.67 17.11
CA LEU A 362 12.35 -9.93 15.76
C LEU A 362 12.70 -11.41 15.54
N GLU A 363 13.28 -12.07 16.55
CA GLU A 363 13.59 -13.50 16.50
C GLU A 363 12.32 -14.35 16.40
N SER A 364 11.27 -14.02 17.16
CA SER A 364 9.96 -14.68 17.05
C SER A 364 9.31 -14.43 15.67
N ALA A 365 9.44 -13.22 15.13
CA ALA A 365 8.94 -12.89 13.81
C ALA A 365 9.66 -13.70 12.71
N PHE A 366 10.98 -13.90 12.85
CA PHE A 366 11.76 -14.73 11.94
C PHE A 366 11.43 -16.22 12.08
N ARG A 367 11.39 -16.74 13.33
CA ARG A 367 11.12 -18.16 13.60
C ARG A 367 9.77 -18.59 13.03
N PHE A 368 8.75 -17.74 13.13
CA PHE A 368 7.38 -18.01 12.70
C PHE A 368 6.98 -17.19 11.47
N GLN A 369 7.96 -16.85 10.62
CA GLN A 369 7.62 -16.20 9.36
C GLN A 369 6.80 -17.14 8.50
N GLU A 370 5.85 -16.57 7.77
CA GLU A 370 5.01 -17.27 6.82
C GLU A 370 5.53 -17.02 5.39
N PRO A 371 5.24 -17.92 4.43
CA PRO A 371 5.64 -17.74 3.05
C PRO A 371 5.13 -16.39 2.48
N SER A 372 6.02 -15.67 1.82
CA SER A 372 5.67 -14.47 1.05
C SER A 372 5.18 -14.83 -0.34
N ARG A 373 4.42 -13.96 -0.98
CA ARG A 373 4.12 -14.13 -2.41
C ARG A 373 5.41 -14.18 -3.21
N PRO A 374 5.52 -15.04 -4.24
CA PRO A 374 6.75 -15.20 -5.01
C PRO A 374 7.36 -13.88 -5.50
N LEU A 375 6.53 -12.98 -6.05
CA LEU A 375 6.96 -11.68 -6.54
C LEU A 375 7.54 -10.79 -5.45
N ASP A 376 6.89 -10.74 -4.28
CA ASP A 376 7.36 -9.94 -3.14
C ASP A 376 8.67 -10.51 -2.58
N LEU A 377 8.79 -11.85 -2.52
CA LEU A 377 9.98 -12.52 -2.04
C LEU A 377 11.20 -12.20 -2.91
N VAL A 378 11.09 -12.37 -4.24
CA VAL A 378 12.24 -12.13 -5.14
C VAL A 378 12.63 -10.66 -5.19
N SER A 379 11.64 -9.73 -5.22
CA SER A 379 11.91 -8.28 -5.26
C SER A 379 12.52 -7.77 -3.96
N HIS A 380 12.22 -8.40 -2.82
CA HIS A 380 12.81 -8.07 -1.54
C HIS A 380 14.24 -8.63 -1.41
N LEU A 381 14.42 -9.93 -1.67
CA LEU A 381 15.72 -10.58 -1.51
C LEU A 381 16.77 -10.07 -2.50
N VAL A 382 16.37 -9.68 -3.72
CA VAL A 382 17.31 -9.12 -4.70
C VAL A 382 17.93 -7.81 -4.21
N ILE A 383 17.21 -7.02 -3.43
CA ILE A 383 17.72 -5.79 -2.78
C ILE A 383 18.57 -6.15 -1.55
N ASN A 384 18.13 -7.13 -0.74
CA ASN A 384 18.93 -7.61 0.39
C ASN A 384 20.32 -8.09 -0.06
N MET A 385 20.43 -8.70 -1.24
CA MET A 385 21.72 -9.08 -1.83
C MET A 385 22.66 -7.89 -2.12
N GLN A 386 22.14 -6.67 -2.26
CA GLN A 386 22.95 -5.45 -2.42
C GLN A 386 23.52 -4.95 -1.09
N HIS A 387 22.84 -5.24 0.04
CA HIS A 387 23.15 -4.66 1.35
C HIS A 387 23.73 -5.66 2.36
N TYR A 388 23.39 -6.97 2.26
CA TYR A 388 23.74 -7.97 3.25
C TYR A 388 24.78 -8.95 2.75
N GLN A 389 25.52 -9.54 3.68
CA GLN A 389 26.41 -10.66 3.37
C GLN A 389 25.60 -11.88 2.92
N PRO A 390 26.16 -12.78 2.08
CA PRO A 390 25.42 -13.92 1.52
C PRO A 390 24.73 -14.81 2.55
N HIS A 391 25.29 -14.99 3.75
CA HIS A 391 24.71 -15.80 4.82
C HIS A 391 23.52 -15.13 5.51
N ASP A 392 23.39 -13.80 5.39
CA ASP A 392 22.36 -12.98 6.04
C ASP A 392 21.27 -12.48 5.07
N ILE A 393 21.29 -12.82 3.79
CA ILE A 393 20.34 -12.30 2.79
C ILE A 393 18.88 -12.45 3.26
N ILE A 394 18.54 -13.59 3.91
CA ILE A 394 17.18 -13.89 4.40
C ILE A 394 16.98 -13.40 5.83
N TYR A 395 18.01 -13.48 6.67
CA TYR A 395 17.93 -13.19 8.10
C TYR A 395 18.23 -11.73 8.45
N GLY A 396 18.93 -11.00 7.59
CA GLY A 396 19.49 -9.66 7.88
C GLY A 396 18.46 -8.65 8.40
N ASP A 397 17.23 -8.71 7.90
CA ASP A 397 16.14 -7.83 8.36
C ASP A 397 15.74 -8.06 9.80
N TYR A 398 15.92 -9.29 10.31
CA TYR A 398 15.56 -9.70 11.67
C TYR A 398 16.76 -9.72 12.62
N LYS A 399 17.98 -9.67 12.09
CA LYS A 399 19.21 -9.87 12.84
C LYS A 399 19.43 -8.75 13.86
N MET A 400 19.56 -9.12 15.13
CA MET A 400 20.06 -8.27 16.22
C MET A 400 21.17 -9.03 16.94
N SER A 401 22.41 -8.80 16.57
CA SER A 401 23.57 -9.62 16.94
C SER A 401 24.19 -9.28 18.30
N GLY A 402 23.68 -8.26 19.00
CA GLY A 402 24.12 -7.86 20.32
C GLY A 402 24.03 -6.36 20.57
N TYR A 403 23.95 -6.00 21.84
CA TYR A 403 23.92 -4.61 22.28
C TYR A 403 25.31 -4.01 22.27
N ASP A 404 25.48 -2.92 21.53
CA ASP A 404 26.74 -2.16 21.44
C ASP A 404 26.53 -0.76 22.03
N GLU A 405 26.85 -0.61 23.30
CA GLU A 405 26.63 0.65 24.03
C GLU A 405 27.51 1.79 23.49
N ASP A 406 28.74 1.50 23.10
CA ASP A 406 29.66 2.54 22.59
C ASP A 406 29.16 3.10 21.25
N LEU A 407 28.71 2.24 20.36
CA LEU A 407 28.07 2.65 19.12
C LEU A 407 26.79 3.47 19.39
N GLN A 408 25.93 3.01 20.27
CA GLN A 408 24.71 3.73 20.66
C GLN A 408 25.02 5.13 21.18
N ARG A 409 25.98 5.25 22.11
CA ARG A 409 26.39 6.55 22.67
C ARG A 409 27.00 7.46 21.62
N SER A 410 27.79 6.93 20.68
CA SER A 410 28.35 7.70 19.57
C SER A 410 27.25 8.27 18.66
N LEU A 411 26.23 7.50 18.37
CA LEU A 411 25.09 7.92 17.54
C LEU A 411 24.17 8.94 18.23
N LEU A 412 24.03 8.86 19.55
CA LEU A 412 23.28 9.86 20.33
C LEU A 412 23.84 11.28 20.21
N GLN A 413 25.10 11.44 19.86
CA GLN A 413 25.70 12.76 19.65
C GLN A 413 25.13 13.51 18.44
N TYR A 414 24.63 12.75 17.43
CA TYR A 414 23.98 13.34 16.26
C TYR A 414 22.57 13.84 16.56
N LEU A 415 21.94 13.38 17.67
CA LEU A 415 20.64 13.87 18.13
C LEU A 415 20.82 15.15 18.96
N SER A 416 21.19 16.23 18.30
CA SER A 416 21.52 17.52 18.94
C SER A 416 20.84 18.69 18.23
N VAL A 417 20.75 19.83 18.94
CA VAL A 417 20.12 21.07 18.43
C VAL A 417 20.90 21.65 17.23
N ASP A 418 22.22 21.45 17.20
CA ASP A 418 23.03 21.92 16.08
C ASP A 418 22.95 21.02 14.84
N ASN A 419 22.58 19.76 15.01
CA ASN A 419 22.45 18.79 13.91
C ASN A 419 21.00 18.51 13.50
N VAL A 420 20.03 19.30 13.91
CA VAL A 420 18.62 19.12 13.54
C VAL A 420 18.21 20.02 12.38
N ARG A 421 17.49 19.48 11.42
CA ARG A 421 16.66 20.24 10.47
C ARG A 421 15.20 20.04 10.85
N VAL A 422 14.53 21.13 11.23
CA VAL A 422 13.10 21.11 11.57
C VAL A 422 12.29 21.52 10.36
N THR A 423 11.32 20.71 9.97
CA THR A 423 10.38 21.03 8.88
C THR A 423 8.98 21.21 9.47
N LEU A 424 8.40 22.38 9.30
CA LEU A 424 7.02 22.71 9.65
C LEU A 424 6.19 22.81 8.37
N ILE A 425 5.16 21.98 8.27
CA ILE A 425 4.24 21.95 7.15
C ILE A 425 2.89 22.45 7.64
N ALA A 426 2.46 23.60 7.13
CA ALA A 426 1.14 24.17 7.43
C ALA A 426 0.78 25.23 6.39
N LYS A 427 -0.50 25.54 6.23
CA LYS A 427 -0.96 26.66 5.41
C LYS A 427 -0.85 27.99 6.17
N GLY A 428 -0.70 29.08 5.43
CA GLY A 428 -0.77 30.43 5.98
C GLY A 428 0.47 30.90 6.74
N LEU A 429 1.62 30.23 6.55
CA LEU A 429 2.91 30.69 7.06
C LEU A 429 3.55 31.67 6.06
N GLU A 430 4.67 32.27 6.45
CA GLU A 430 5.43 33.15 5.56
C GLU A 430 6.42 32.35 4.72
N TYR A 431 6.32 32.48 3.40
CA TYR A 431 7.20 31.83 2.44
C TYR A 431 7.91 32.85 1.58
N ASN A 432 9.19 32.64 1.31
CA ASN A 432 10.03 33.54 0.52
C ASN A 432 10.82 32.86 -0.61
N ARG A 433 10.60 31.54 -0.79
CA ARG A 433 11.21 30.72 -1.82
C ARG A 433 10.15 29.88 -2.51
N THR A 434 10.46 29.43 -3.71
CA THR A 434 9.64 28.47 -4.46
C THR A 434 10.55 27.36 -4.94
N ALA A 435 10.21 26.11 -4.61
CA ALA A 435 10.98 24.95 -5.02
C ALA A 435 10.89 24.76 -6.54
N GLU A 436 11.99 24.29 -7.12
CA GLU A 436 12.03 23.91 -8.54
C GLU A 436 11.08 22.72 -8.81
N TRP A 437 10.69 22.58 -10.03
CA TRP A 437 9.87 21.48 -10.59
C TRP A 437 8.46 21.37 -10.02
N TYR A 438 8.27 21.42 -8.70
CA TYR A 438 6.96 21.27 -8.05
C TYR A 438 6.35 22.60 -7.57
N PHE A 439 7.04 23.70 -7.76
CA PHE A 439 6.57 25.07 -7.47
C PHE A 439 6.02 25.25 -6.04
N THR A 440 6.64 24.57 -5.09
CA THR A 440 6.22 24.55 -3.68
C THR A 440 6.73 25.78 -2.95
N PRO A 441 5.85 26.61 -2.36
CA PRO A 441 6.28 27.72 -1.52
C PRO A 441 6.94 27.20 -0.24
N TYR A 442 8.10 27.77 0.11
CA TYR A 442 8.80 27.41 1.34
C TYR A 442 9.69 28.55 1.84
N SER A 443 10.17 28.44 3.07
CA SER A 443 11.18 29.33 3.65
C SER A 443 12.20 28.54 4.46
N VAL A 444 13.38 29.10 4.66
CA VAL A 444 14.47 28.54 5.48
C VAL A 444 15.00 29.62 6.41
N THR A 445 14.98 29.34 7.72
CA THR A 445 15.42 30.29 8.75
C THR A 445 16.36 29.56 9.72
N PRO A 446 17.60 30.04 9.93
CA PRO A 446 18.48 29.50 10.97
C PRO A 446 17.90 29.75 12.37
N PHE A 447 18.08 28.80 13.29
CA PHE A 447 17.76 29.04 14.69
C PHE A 447 18.64 30.11 15.32
N SER A 448 18.00 31.02 16.03
CA SER A 448 18.72 32.00 16.86
C SER A 448 19.44 31.31 18.04
N SER A 449 20.45 31.95 18.59
CA SER A 449 21.11 31.46 19.81
C SER A 449 20.17 31.39 21.02
N GLU A 450 19.11 32.19 21.03
CA GLU A 450 18.06 32.18 22.07
C GLU A 450 17.17 30.94 21.92
N GLN A 451 16.72 30.63 20.70
CA GLN A 451 15.96 29.40 20.42
C GLN A 451 16.76 28.15 20.76
N LYS A 452 18.03 28.08 20.34
CA LYS A 452 18.90 26.92 20.65
C LYS A 452 19.04 26.70 22.16
N ARG A 453 19.18 27.80 22.95
CA ARG A 453 19.20 27.71 24.42
C ARG A 453 17.86 27.28 24.99
N PHE A 454 16.75 27.79 24.45
CA PHE A 454 15.42 27.40 24.89
C PHE A 454 15.15 25.89 24.66
N PHE A 455 15.53 25.35 23.52
CA PHE A 455 15.36 23.92 23.22
C PHE A 455 16.15 22.97 24.13
N GLN A 456 17.20 23.48 24.79
CA GLN A 456 18.03 22.71 25.72
C GLN A 456 17.61 22.89 27.19
N GLN A 457 16.65 23.75 27.48
CA GLN A 457 16.15 23.96 28.85
C GLN A 457 15.26 22.80 29.31
N ILE A 458 15.40 22.45 30.60
CA ILE A 458 14.51 21.49 31.25
C ILE A 458 13.28 22.25 31.74
N ASP A 459 12.12 21.82 31.26
CA ASP A 459 10.84 22.36 31.66
C ASP A 459 10.15 21.41 32.66
N PRO A 460 9.84 21.83 33.86
CA PRO A 460 9.21 20.96 34.86
C PRO A 460 7.75 20.58 34.54
N ARG A 461 7.16 21.18 33.51
CA ARG A 461 5.82 20.76 33.02
C ARG A 461 5.82 19.34 32.47
N TRP A 462 6.97 18.85 31.98
CA TRP A 462 7.09 17.52 31.40
C TRP A 462 7.45 16.48 32.45
N GLN A 463 6.64 15.44 32.56
CA GLN A 463 6.86 14.31 33.46
C GLN A 463 7.12 13.03 32.66
N PHE A 464 8.23 13.04 31.94
CA PHE A 464 8.59 11.91 31.08
C PHE A 464 9.06 10.70 31.88
N VAL A 465 8.68 9.50 31.39
CA VAL A 465 9.14 8.22 31.91
C VAL A 465 9.51 7.32 30.75
N LEU A 466 10.63 6.60 30.87
CA LEU A 466 11.04 5.62 29.86
C LEU A 466 10.20 4.33 29.94
N PRO A 467 10.05 3.59 28.82
CA PRO A 467 9.29 2.35 28.78
C PRO A 467 9.75 1.33 29.81
N GLU A 468 8.81 0.71 30.53
CA GLU A 468 9.03 -0.46 31.36
C GLU A 468 9.03 -1.76 30.54
N LYS A 469 9.32 -2.90 31.19
CA LYS A 469 9.27 -4.22 30.55
C LYS A 469 7.90 -4.53 29.98
N ASN A 470 7.87 -5.04 28.76
CA ASN A 470 6.63 -5.34 28.04
C ASN A 470 6.07 -6.72 28.43
N PRO A 471 4.88 -6.79 29.11
CA PRO A 471 4.31 -8.05 29.56
C PRO A 471 3.73 -8.93 28.45
N TYR A 472 3.60 -8.40 27.24
CA TYR A 472 3.05 -9.11 26.08
C TYR A 472 4.09 -9.86 25.26
N ILE A 473 5.40 -9.62 25.47
CA ILE A 473 6.45 -10.34 24.76
C ILE A 473 6.43 -11.82 25.19
N CYS A 474 6.38 -12.69 24.19
CA CYS A 474 6.43 -14.14 24.37
C CYS A 474 7.83 -14.64 23.97
N TYR A 475 8.46 -15.42 24.86
CA TYR A 475 9.81 -15.96 24.63
C TYR A 475 9.78 -17.43 24.17
N ASP A 476 8.86 -18.21 24.72
CA ASP A 476 8.69 -19.63 24.43
C ASP A 476 7.32 -19.85 23.82
N LEU A 477 7.28 -19.98 22.50
CA LEU A 477 6.06 -20.17 21.74
C LEU A 477 6.11 -21.51 20.99
N ASP A 478 5.23 -22.44 21.38
CA ASP A 478 4.96 -23.65 20.63
C ASP A 478 3.49 -23.67 20.20
N PRO A 479 3.16 -24.16 18.98
CA PRO A 479 1.79 -24.33 18.55
C PRO A 479 1.02 -25.30 19.48
N MET A 480 -0.25 -24.99 19.72
CA MET A 480 -1.15 -25.88 20.49
C MET A 480 -1.28 -27.25 19.84
N PRO A 481 -1.48 -28.33 20.61
CA PRO A 481 -1.80 -29.65 20.05
C PRO A 481 -3.02 -29.53 19.11
N PHE A 482 -2.91 -30.17 17.93
CA PHE A 482 -4.01 -30.16 16.96
C PHE A 482 -5.12 -31.09 17.43
N GLU A 483 -6.35 -30.55 17.50
CA GLU A 483 -7.54 -31.36 17.67
C GLU A 483 -8.01 -31.85 16.29
N ASN A 484 -8.49 -33.09 16.21
CA ASN A 484 -9.05 -33.60 14.95
C ASN A 484 -10.24 -32.76 14.51
N GLY A 485 -10.05 -31.95 13.47
CA GLY A 485 -11.05 -31.06 12.87
C GLY A 485 -10.99 -31.09 11.35
N GLY A 486 -11.93 -30.44 10.71
CA GLY A 486 -11.94 -30.25 9.26
C GLY A 486 -10.95 -29.16 8.81
N SER A 487 -10.71 -29.06 7.51
CA SER A 487 -9.91 -28.00 6.88
C SER A 487 -10.73 -26.72 6.56
N LEU A 488 -12.00 -26.69 6.91
CA LEU A 488 -12.93 -25.59 6.68
C LEU A 488 -13.54 -25.10 8.01
N PRO A 489 -13.94 -23.81 8.10
CA PRO A 489 -14.59 -23.28 9.29
C PRO A 489 -15.88 -24.03 9.63
N GLU A 490 -16.05 -24.36 10.90
CA GLU A 490 -17.24 -24.98 11.45
C GLU A 490 -18.04 -23.93 12.23
N LEU A 491 -19.35 -23.87 12.00
CA LEU A 491 -20.25 -23.07 12.82
C LEU A 491 -20.50 -23.84 14.14
N ILE A 492 -19.80 -23.44 15.20
CA ILE A 492 -19.81 -24.14 16.49
C ILE A 492 -20.82 -23.56 17.48
N GLU A 493 -21.35 -22.36 17.22
CA GLU A 493 -22.44 -21.77 17.97
C GLU A 493 -23.33 -20.98 17.02
N ASP A 494 -24.63 -21.26 17.00
CA ASP A 494 -25.63 -20.59 16.18
C ASP A 494 -26.83 -20.23 17.09
N LEU A 495 -26.80 -18.98 17.57
CA LEU A 495 -27.84 -18.38 18.38
C LEU A 495 -28.53 -17.28 17.59
N GLU A 496 -29.77 -16.95 17.98
CA GLU A 496 -30.43 -15.78 17.44
C GLU A 496 -29.57 -14.52 17.71
N GLY A 497 -29.09 -13.87 16.65
CA GLY A 497 -28.22 -12.68 16.71
C GLY A 497 -26.74 -12.92 17.00
N PHE A 498 -26.31 -14.18 17.13
CA PHE A 498 -24.89 -14.48 17.38
C PHE A 498 -24.47 -15.79 16.71
N ARG A 499 -23.42 -15.72 15.87
CA ARG A 499 -22.80 -16.89 15.28
C ARG A 499 -21.30 -16.93 15.57
N LEU A 500 -20.81 -18.13 15.92
CA LEU A 500 -19.39 -18.40 16.14
C LEU A 500 -18.90 -19.45 15.15
N TRP A 501 -17.98 -19.03 14.31
CA TRP A 501 -17.20 -19.88 13.42
C TRP A 501 -15.84 -20.16 14.01
N HIS A 502 -15.37 -21.40 13.90
CA HIS A 502 -14.06 -21.80 14.38
C HIS A 502 -13.33 -22.69 13.37
N LEU A 503 -12.03 -22.47 13.25
CA LEU A 503 -11.10 -23.35 12.53
C LEU A 503 -9.75 -23.32 13.24
N GLN A 504 -9.30 -24.47 13.76
CA GLN A 504 -7.91 -24.62 14.19
C GLN A 504 -7.03 -24.78 12.94
N ASP A 505 -5.93 -24.00 12.85
CA ASP A 505 -5.05 -24.04 11.69
C ASP A 505 -4.33 -25.40 11.58
N ASP A 506 -4.50 -26.05 10.43
CA ASP A 506 -3.89 -27.33 10.07
C ASP A 506 -2.75 -27.20 9.04
N GLU A 507 -2.65 -26.04 8.39
CA GLU A 507 -1.77 -25.79 7.26
C GLU A 507 -0.45 -25.12 7.65
N PHE A 508 -0.52 -23.98 8.35
CA PHE A 508 0.67 -23.18 8.68
C PHE A 508 1.32 -23.60 9.98
N ARG A 509 0.55 -24.09 10.94
CA ARG A 509 1.00 -24.58 12.25
C ARG A 509 1.95 -23.62 12.97
N VAL A 510 1.60 -22.34 12.96
CA VAL A 510 2.29 -21.28 13.70
C VAL A 510 1.49 -20.90 14.95
N PRO A 511 2.12 -20.46 16.05
CA PRO A 511 1.44 -20.05 17.29
C PRO A 511 0.79 -18.68 17.15
N LYS A 512 0.03 -18.50 16.07
CA LYS A 512 -0.65 -17.25 15.70
C LYS A 512 -2.12 -17.51 15.40
N GLY A 513 -2.90 -16.44 15.40
CA GLY A 513 -4.29 -16.52 15.01
C GLY A 513 -4.89 -15.17 14.64
N VAL A 514 -6.11 -15.22 14.12
CA VAL A 514 -6.93 -14.05 13.76
C VAL A 514 -8.33 -14.24 14.32
N VAL A 515 -8.85 -13.18 14.91
CA VAL A 515 -10.24 -13.10 15.39
C VAL A 515 -10.94 -11.98 14.64
N TYR A 516 -12.03 -12.29 13.97
CA TYR A 516 -12.94 -11.32 13.36
C TYR A 516 -14.22 -11.25 14.15
N VAL A 517 -14.75 -10.05 14.39
CA VAL A 517 -16.03 -9.81 15.03
C VAL A 517 -16.75 -8.73 14.23
N ALA A 518 -17.75 -9.09 13.43
CA ALA A 518 -18.66 -8.13 12.82
C ALA A 518 -19.87 -7.89 13.73
N ILE A 519 -20.16 -6.62 13.94
CA ILE A 519 -21.35 -6.14 14.69
C ILE A 519 -22.19 -5.37 13.71
N ASP A 520 -23.22 -6.00 13.19
CA ASP A 520 -24.21 -5.41 12.29
C ASP A 520 -25.37 -4.82 13.09
N SER A 521 -25.83 -3.64 12.68
CA SER A 521 -27.01 -3.01 13.23
C SER A 521 -27.68 -2.10 12.19
N SER A 522 -29.00 -2.21 12.02
CA SER A 522 -29.75 -1.30 11.15
C SER A 522 -29.59 0.16 11.59
N HIS A 523 -29.46 0.42 12.89
CA HIS A 523 -29.23 1.77 13.43
C HIS A 523 -27.89 2.37 13.00
N ALA A 524 -26.84 1.55 12.82
CA ALA A 524 -25.52 2.03 12.45
C ALA A 524 -25.47 2.69 11.05
N VAL A 525 -26.40 2.31 10.18
CA VAL A 525 -26.41 2.70 8.75
C VAL A 525 -27.74 3.31 8.28
N ALA A 526 -28.66 3.60 9.18
CA ALA A 526 -30.02 4.07 8.88
C ALA A 526 -30.06 5.40 8.10
N SER A 527 -29.04 6.22 8.20
CA SER A 527 -28.95 7.52 7.53
C SER A 527 -27.47 7.95 7.38
N PRO A 528 -27.16 8.92 6.52
CA PRO A 528 -25.80 9.51 6.47
C PRO A 528 -25.32 9.99 7.85
N LYS A 529 -26.21 10.60 8.65
CA LYS A 529 -25.88 11.04 10.02
C LYS A 529 -25.51 9.86 10.93
N ASN A 530 -26.22 8.72 10.84
CA ASN A 530 -25.91 7.52 11.61
C ASN A 530 -24.60 6.87 11.14
N ILE A 531 -24.36 6.80 9.83
CA ILE A 531 -23.11 6.29 9.25
C ILE A 531 -21.90 7.11 9.78
N VAL A 532 -22.06 8.44 9.84
CA VAL A 532 -21.02 9.33 10.37
C VAL A 532 -20.83 9.12 11.86
N LYS A 533 -21.90 9.00 12.65
CA LYS A 533 -21.79 8.67 14.09
C LYS A 533 -21.06 7.34 14.29
N THR A 534 -21.36 6.31 13.49
CA THR A 534 -20.69 5.02 13.55
C THR A 534 -19.18 5.18 13.30
N ARG A 535 -18.78 5.89 12.23
CA ARG A 535 -17.37 6.16 11.92
C ARG A 535 -16.68 6.97 13.02
N LEU A 536 -17.35 8.00 13.53
CA LEU A 536 -16.81 8.82 14.62
C LEU A 536 -16.63 8.03 15.91
N CYS A 537 -17.60 7.17 16.28
CA CYS A 537 -17.49 6.26 17.43
C CYS A 537 -16.31 5.30 17.29
N VAL A 538 -16.06 4.76 16.09
CA VAL A 538 -14.90 3.90 15.82
C VAL A 538 -13.60 4.67 16.07
N GLU A 539 -13.44 5.87 15.52
CA GLU A 539 -12.23 6.69 15.71
C GLU A 539 -12.02 7.08 17.18
N MET A 540 -13.08 7.48 17.87
CA MET A 540 -13.05 7.79 19.31
C MET A 540 -12.64 6.59 20.14
N PHE A 541 -13.14 5.40 19.79
CA PHE A 541 -12.83 4.16 20.48
C PHE A 541 -11.37 3.75 20.26
N LEU A 542 -10.88 3.78 19.02
CA LEU A 542 -9.49 3.49 18.70
C LEU A 542 -8.53 4.46 19.40
N ASP A 543 -8.86 5.75 19.42
CA ASP A 543 -8.10 6.77 20.16
C ASP A 543 -8.01 6.46 21.66
N SER A 544 -9.09 6.00 22.25
CA SER A 544 -9.15 5.64 23.67
C SER A 544 -8.32 4.40 24.03
N LEU A 545 -8.11 3.49 23.08
CA LEU A 545 -7.36 2.26 23.27
C LEU A 545 -5.85 2.43 23.10
N ALA A 546 -5.39 3.38 22.32
CA ALA A 546 -4.02 3.49 21.83
C ALA A 546 -2.96 3.36 22.95
N LYS A 547 -3.21 3.97 24.11
CA LYS A 547 -2.31 3.89 25.27
C LYS A 547 -2.16 2.46 25.83
N GLU A 548 -3.27 1.73 25.96
CA GLU A 548 -3.33 0.43 26.64
C GLU A 548 -2.88 -0.72 25.72
N THR A 549 -3.09 -0.57 24.40
CA THR A 549 -2.78 -1.60 23.41
C THR A 549 -1.36 -1.50 22.86
N TYR A 550 -0.69 -0.39 23.03
CA TYR A 550 0.61 -0.12 22.39
C TYR A 550 1.68 -1.19 22.70
N GLN A 551 1.74 -1.66 23.94
CA GLN A 551 2.68 -2.73 24.33
C GLN A 551 2.35 -4.06 23.64
N ALA A 552 1.07 -4.37 23.41
CA ALA A 552 0.67 -5.56 22.66
C ALA A 552 1.06 -5.44 21.18
N GLU A 553 0.93 -4.26 20.61
CA GLU A 553 1.35 -3.99 19.22
C GLU A 553 2.86 -4.16 19.02
N ILE A 554 3.69 -3.64 19.96
CA ILE A 554 5.15 -3.85 19.96
C ILE A 554 5.48 -5.35 20.01
N ALA A 555 4.72 -6.14 20.75
CA ALA A 555 4.91 -7.58 20.89
C ALA A 555 4.39 -8.39 19.69
N GLY A 556 4.01 -7.76 18.60
CA GLY A 556 3.56 -8.41 17.36
C GLY A 556 2.09 -8.79 17.32
N MET A 557 1.27 -8.20 18.18
CA MET A 557 -0.19 -8.31 18.14
C MET A 557 -0.78 -7.04 17.52
N GLY A 558 -1.78 -7.20 16.67
CA GLY A 558 -2.47 -6.09 16.05
C GLY A 558 -3.97 -6.16 16.27
N TYR A 559 -4.61 -5.02 16.30
CA TYR A 559 -6.05 -4.91 16.24
C TYR A 559 -6.43 -3.78 15.28
N ASN A 560 -7.63 -3.88 14.74
CA ASN A 560 -8.22 -2.82 13.93
C ASN A 560 -9.75 -2.86 14.08
N MET A 561 -10.36 -1.69 14.03
CA MET A 561 -11.81 -1.56 13.98
C MET A 561 -12.17 -0.62 12.84
N TYR A 562 -13.13 -1.00 12.02
CA TYR A 562 -13.58 -0.18 10.90
C TYR A 562 -15.08 -0.28 10.69
N ALA A 563 -15.68 0.82 10.25
CA ALA A 563 -17.09 0.88 9.86
C ALA A 563 -17.27 0.39 8.42
N HIS A 564 -18.38 -0.30 8.16
CA HIS A 564 -18.77 -0.80 6.85
C HIS A 564 -20.29 -0.64 6.63
N GLN A 565 -20.79 -1.12 5.49
CA GLN A 565 -22.19 -0.95 5.08
C GLN A 565 -23.23 -1.60 6.00
N GLY A 566 -22.84 -2.44 6.94
CA GLY A 566 -23.73 -3.10 7.90
C GLY A 566 -23.53 -2.66 9.35
N GLY A 567 -22.40 -2.04 9.67
CA GLY A 567 -22.03 -1.69 11.04
C GLY A 567 -20.52 -1.54 11.20
N VAL A 568 -19.91 -2.33 12.11
CA VAL A 568 -18.48 -2.29 12.40
C VAL A 568 -17.89 -3.68 12.45
N THR A 569 -16.61 -3.81 12.09
CA THR A 569 -15.83 -5.04 12.28
C THR A 569 -14.59 -4.75 13.15
N LEU A 570 -14.42 -5.53 14.21
CA LEU A 570 -13.20 -5.61 14.99
C LEU A 570 -12.37 -6.80 14.51
N THR A 571 -11.09 -6.59 14.27
CA THR A 571 -10.13 -7.63 13.89
C THR A 571 -8.97 -7.63 14.86
N LEU A 572 -8.57 -8.82 15.34
CA LEU A 572 -7.35 -9.02 16.11
C LEU A 572 -6.48 -10.05 15.41
N SER A 573 -5.16 -9.87 15.46
CA SER A 573 -4.20 -10.82 14.86
C SER A 573 -2.87 -10.79 15.63
N GLY A 574 -2.14 -11.91 15.59
CA GLY A 574 -0.82 -12.03 16.19
C GLY A 574 -0.63 -13.34 16.95
N PHE A 575 0.29 -13.34 17.92
CA PHE A 575 0.57 -14.53 18.72
C PHE A 575 -0.64 -14.95 19.57
N SER A 576 -1.07 -16.23 19.40
CA SER A 576 -2.31 -16.78 19.96
C SER A 576 -2.35 -16.75 21.49
N GLN A 577 -1.19 -16.88 22.15
CA GLN A 577 -1.10 -16.98 23.60
C GLN A 577 -1.63 -15.75 24.36
N LYS A 578 -1.41 -14.56 23.82
CA LYS A 578 -1.76 -13.27 24.47
C LYS A 578 -2.96 -12.56 23.84
N LEU A 579 -3.43 -13.00 22.69
CA LEU A 579 -4.57 -12.38 22.00
C LEU A 579 -5.88 -12.40 22.77
N PRO A 580 -6.26 -13.47 23.52
CA PRO A 580 -7.46 -13.44 24.36
C PRO A 580 -7.44 -12.35 25.44
N GLN A 581 -6.27 -12.06 26.02
CA GLN A 581 -6.09 -10.97 26.99
C GLN A 581 -6.29 -9.60 26.34
N LEU A 582 -5.79 -9.42 25.11
CA LEU A 582 -5.98 -8.21 24.34
C LEU A 582 -7.47 -8.02 24.01
N LEU A 583 -8.15 -9.07 23.56
CA LEU A 583 -9.61 -9.03 23.30
C LEU A 583 -10.39 -8.62 24.55
N GLU A 584 -10.12 -9.24 25.68
CA GLU A 584 -10.78 -8.91 26.95
C GLU A 584 -10.58 -7.43 27.33
N MET A 585 -9.37 -6.91 27.20
CA MET A 585 -9.05 -5.51 27.50
C MET A 585 -9.83 -4.55 26.58
N ILE A 586 -9.85 -4.84 25.25
CA ILE A 586 -10.59 -4.06 24.26
C ILE A 586 -12.09 -4.06 24.57
N LEU A 587 -12.66 -5.21 24.91
CA LEU A 587 -14.07 -5.34 25.24
C LEU A 587 -14.46 -4.63 26.55
N ARG A 588 -13.59 -4.65 27.56
CA ARG A 588 -13.80 -3.87 28.80
C ARG A 588 -13.88 -2.37 28.49
N ARG A 589 -13.01 -1.88 27.63
CA ARG A 589 -13.00 -0.46 27.23
C ARG A 589 -14.25 -0.10 26.42
N PHE A 590 -14.67 -0.99 25.53
CA PHE A 590 -15.92 -0.83 24.79
C PHE A 590 -17.14 -0.75 25.71
N ALA A 591 -17.18 -1.57 26.76
CA ALA A 591 -18.27 -1.57 27.75
C ALA A 591 -18.30 -0.29 28.61
N ALA A 592 -17.20 0.42 28.80
CA ALA A 592 -17.14 1.66 29.57
C ALA A 592 -17.87 2.84 28.90
N ARG A 593 -17.95 2.87 27.56
CA ARG A 593 -18.74 3.83 26.74
C ARG A 593 -18.47 5.30 27.07
N GLU A 594 -17.22 5.64 27.38
CA GLU A 594 -16.82 6.99 27.73
C GLU A 594 -16.35 7.76 26.50
N PHE A 595 -16.95 8.91 26.22
CA PHE A 595 -16.55 9.83 25.15
C PHE A 595 -15.98 11.11 25.77
N ASN A 596 -14.69 11.33 25.57
CA ASN A 596 -14.02 12.55 26.06
C ASN A 596 -14.35 13.75 25.16
N PRO A 597 -14.97 14.85 25.66
CA PRO A 597 -15.37 15.97 24.82
C PRO A 597 -14.22 16.68 24.11
N THR A 598 -13.07 16.80 24.76
CA THR A 598 -11.88 17.43 24.14
C THR A 598 -11.33 16.58 22.99
N ARG A 599 -11.28 15.26 23.16
CA ARG A 599 -10.87 14.33 22.11
C ARG A 599 -11.89 14.29 20.99
N PHE A 600 -13.17 14.32 21.31
CA PHE A 600 -14.25 14.37 20.32
C PHE A 600 -14.06 15.53 19.34
N GLU A 601 -13.84 16.73 19.81
CA GLU A 601 -13.66 17.88 18.91
C GLU A 601 -12.41 17.72 18.03
N THR A 602 -11.31 17.24 18.61
CA THR A 602 -10.07 17.00 17.86
C THR A 602 -10.28 15.97 16.74
N ILE A 603 -10.94 14.85 17.05
CA ILE A 603 -11.21 13.76 16.09
C ILE A 603 -12.23 14.20 15.05
N LYS A 604 -13.29 14.90 15.46
CA LYS A 604 -14.28 15.48 14.54
C LYS A 604 -13.61 16.37 13.50
N GLN A 605 -12.75 17.30 13.93
CA GLN A 605 -12.02 18.20 13.04
C GLN A 605 -11.03 17.46 12.13
N GLN A 606 -10.40 16.39 12.62
CA GLN A 606 -9.52 15.55 11.81
C GLN A 606 -10.29 14.82 10.71
N LEU A 607 -11.42 14.23 11.01
CA LEU A 607 -12.29 13.55 10.04
C LEU A 607 -12.83 14.53 9.00
N LEU A 608 -13.35 15.71 9.44
CA LEU A 608 -13.81 16.77 8.53
C LEU A 608 -12.71 17.17 7.55
N ARG A 609 -11.52 17.43 8.06
CA ARG A 609 -10.37 17.76 7.22
C ARG A 609 -10.03 16.65 6.22
N ASN A 610 -9.99 15.40 6.65
CA ASN A 610 -9.67 14.27 5.80
C ASN A 610 -10.71 14.11 4.67
N TRP A 611 -12.00 14.22 4.99
CA TRP A 611 -13.06 14.10 3.99
C TRP A 611 -13.11 15.31 3.04
N ARG A 612 -12.86 16.52 3.52
CA ARG A 612 -12.74 17.72 2.67
C ARG A 612 -11.50 17.68 1.76
N ASN A 613 -10.38 17.16 2.26
CA ASN A 613 -9.17 16.96 1.46
C ASN A 613 -9.37 15.98 0.29
N SER A 614 -10.36 15.11 0.34
CA SER A 614 -10.69 14.22 -0.79
C SER A 614 -11.05 14.96 -2.08
N SER A 615 -11.53 16.20 -1.98
CA SER A 615 -11.76 17.08 -3.13
C SER A 615 -10.46 17.53 -3.84
N GLN A 616 -9.31 17.34 -3.19
CA GLN A 616 -7.98 17.60 -3.74
C GLN A 616 -7.31 16.32 -4.28
N ASP A 617 -7.96 15.18 -4.15
CA ASP A 617 -7.46 13.92 -4.72
C ASP A 617 -7.53 13.95 -6.25
N ARG A 618 -6.79 13.05 -6.88
CA ARG A 618 -6.82 12.90 -8.34
C ARG A 618 -8.24 12.70 -8.85
N PRO A 619 -8.59 13.24 -10.03
CA PRO A 619 -9.94 13.10 -10.57
C PRO A 619 -10.44 11.66 -10.59
N ILE A 620 -9.58 10.70 -10.99
CA ILE A 620 -9.94 9.28 -11.03
C ILE A 620 -10.39 8.74 -9.65
N SER A 621 -9.74 9.15 -8.57
CA SER A 621 -10.09 8.73 -7.20
C SER A 621 -11.43 9.31 -6.77
N GLN A 622 -11.69 10.56 -7.14
CA GLN A 622 -12.97 11.21 -6.87
C GLN A 622 -14.12 10.54 -7.65
N LEU A 623 -13.87 10.12 -8.90
CA LEU A 623 -14.85 9.37 -9.71
C LEU A 623 -15.19 8.02 -9.10
N PHE A 624 -14.20 7.27 -8.60
CA PHE A 624 -14.45 5.99 -7.91
C PHE A 624 -15.25 6.17 -6.62
N ASN A 625 -14.95 7.20 -5.82
CA ASN A 625 -15.72 7.52 -4.62
C ASN A 625 -17.18 7.88 -4.96
N ALA A 626 -17.38 8.69 -6.00
CA ALA A 626 -18.71 9.05 -6.45
C ALA A 626 -19.50 7.86 -7.03
N LEU A 627 -18.83 6.95 -7.75
CA LEU A 627 -19.42 5.72 -8.30
C LEU A 627 -19.91 4.80 -7.17
N THR A 628 -19.07 4.53 -6.19
CA THR A 628 -19.45 3.69 -5.05
C THR A 628 -20.55 4.31 -4.24
N GLY A 629 -20.48 5.63 -3.98
CA GLY A 629 -21.54 6.36 -3.27
C GLY A 629 -22.89 6.40 -3.99
N LEU A 630 -22.88 6.34 -5.32
CA LEU A 630 -24.08 6.27 -6.13
C LEU A 630 -24.76 4.89 -6.09
N LEU A 631 -23.94 3.83 -6.16
CA LEU A 631 -24.41 2.45 -6.25
C LEU A 631 -24.65 1.79 -4.87
N GLN A 632 -23.95 2.24 -3.85
CA GLN A 632 -24.03 1.70 -2.49
C GLN A 632 -24.56 2.77 -1.52
N PRO A 633 -25.86 2.84 -1.27
CA PRO A 633 -26.48 3.88 -0.39
C PRO A 633 -25.88 3.94 1.01
N ASN A 634 -25.44 2.80 1.57
CA ASN A 634 -24.80 2.74 2.89
C ASN A 634 -23.30 3.14 2.87
N ASN A 635 -22.80 3.62 1.74
CA ASN A 635 -21.43 4.13 1.58
C ASN A 635 -21.44 5.51 0.88
N PRO A 636 -22.05 6.55 1.50
CA PRO A 636 -22.19 7.85 0.87
C PRO A 636 -20.85 8.52 0.57
N PRO A 637 -20.80 9.42 -0.42
CA PRO A 637 -19.58 10.16 -0.78
C PRO A 637 -19.04 11.00 0.38
N PHE A 638 -17.74 11.27 0.40
CA PHE A 638 -17.08 12.03 1.47
C PHE A 638 -17.67 13.43 1.70
N ALA A 639 -18.15 14.09 0.66
CA ALA A 639 -18.81 15.39 0.80
C ALA A 639 -20.08 15.30 1.68
N THR A 640 -20.95 14.33 1.40
CA THR A 640 -22.15 14.05 2.21
C THR A 640 -21.80 13.67 3.65
N LEU A 641 -20.72 12.90 3.85
CA LEU A 641 -20.25 12.55 5.20
C LEU A 641 -19.74 13.78 5.95
N ALA A 642 -19.02 14.69 5.28
CA ALA A 642 -18.50 15.89 5.89
C ALA A 642 -19.63 16.83 6.33
N GLU A 643 -20.64 17.05 5.48
CA GLU A 643 -21.83 17.83 5.82
C GLU A 643 -22.57 17.26 7.04
N ALA A 644 -22.80 15.95 7.04
CA ALA A 644 -23.50 15.31 8.16
C ALA A 644 -22.69 15.37 9.48
N LEU A 645 -21.36 15.34 9.41
CA LEU A 645 -20.48 15.38 10.58
C LEU A 645 -20.50 16.75 11.28
N GLU A 646 -20.70 17.84 10.55
CA GLU A 646 -20.74 19.19 11.13
C GLU A 646 -21.85 19.34 12.20
N GLU A 647 -22.97 18.65 12.02
CA GLU A 647 -24.15 18.73 12.90
C GLU A 647 -24.07 17.82 14.13
N ILE A 648 -23.06 16.93 14.26
CA ILE A 648 -22.99 15.96 15.35
C ILE A 648 -22.38 16.57 16.59
N GLU A 649 -23.04 16.32 17.74
CA GLU A 649 -22.59 16.72 19.08
C GLU A 649 -22.20 15.48 19.91
N VAL A 650 -21.27 15.67 20.86
CA VAL A 650 -20.72 14.57 21.68
C VAL A 650 -21.79 13.85 22.51
N ASP A 651 -22.78 14.59 23.00
CA ASP A 651 -23.86 14.06 23.85
C ASP A 651 -24.77 13.06 23.11
N GLU A 652 -24.78 13.10 21.78
CA GLU A 652 -25.55 12.16 20.96
C GLU A 652 -24.93 10.75 20.90
N LEU A 653 -23.61 10.62 21.13
CA LEU A 653 -22.88 9.38 20.87
C LEU A 653 -23.24 8.25 21.83
N SER A 654 -23.38 8.54 23.11
CA SER A 654 -23.72 7.52 24.11
C SER A 654 -25.10 6.89 23.83
N THR A 655 -26.13 7.72 23.57
CA THR A 655 -27.46 7.25 23.19
C THR A 655 -27.45 6.49 21.87
N PHE A 656 -26.62 6.92 20.92
CA PHE A 656 -26.46 6.24 19.63
C PHE A 656 -25.84 4.84 19.77
N VAL A 657 -24.78 4.69 20.57
CA VAL A 657 -24.17 3.37 20.84
C VAL A 657 -25.17 2.44 21.56
N GLU A 658 -25.97 2.96 22.51
CA GLU A 658 -27.04 2.17 23.14
C GLU A 658 -28.07 1.69 22.12
N SER A 659 -28.43 2.49 21.12
CA SER A 659 -29.36 2.06 20.06
C SER A 659 -28.78 0.94 19.20
N ILE A 660 -27.47 1.00 18.89
CA ILE A 660 -26.79 -0.09 18.16
C ILE A 660 -26.79 -1.36 18.99
N LEU A 661 -26.47 -1.26 20.29
CA LEU A 661 -26.40 -2.43 21.19
C LEU A 661 -27.76 -3.02 21.53
N ALA A 662 -28.84 -2.26 21.38
CA ALA A 662 -30.20 -2.76 21.59
C ALA A 662 -30.70 -3.66 20.43
N GLU A 663 -30.10 -3.54 19.27
CA GLU A 663 -30.57 -4.24 18.05
C GLU A 663 -29.37 -4.52 17.16
N LEU A 664 -28.78 -5.72 17.28
CA LEU A 664 -27.58 -6.11 16.55
C LEU A 664 -27.57 -7.59 16.15
N HIS A 665 -26.73 -7.90 15.15
CA HIS A 665 -26.32 -9.24 14.77
C HIS A 665 -24.81 -9.35 14.84
N VAL A 666 -24.29 -10.38 15.50
CA VAL A 666 -22.85 -10.61 15.64
C VAL A 666 -22.42 -11.85 14.88
N GLU A 667 -21.46 -11.70 14.01
CA GLU A 667 -20.75 -12.80 13.37
C GLU A 667 -19.30 -12.81 13.89
N MET A 668 -18.89 -13.90 14.55
CA MET A 668 -17.52 -14.06 15.08
C MET A 668 -16.80 -15.21 14.38
N PHE A 669 -15.57 -15.01 13.97
CA PHE A 669 -14.69 -16.04 13.40
C PHE A 669 -13.37 -16.09 14.14
N VAL A 670 -13.06 -17.25 14.71
CA VAL A 670 -11.81 -17.55 15.41
C VAL A 670 -11.02 -18.55 14.59
N TYR A 671 -9.91 -18.13 14.04
CA TYR A 671 -9.04 -18.96 13.19
C TYR A 671 -7.59 -18.89 13.63
N GLY A 672 -6.92 -20.03 13.72
CA GLY A 672 -5.48 -20.14 13.99
C GLY A 672 -5.17 -21.19 15.05
N ASP A 673 -4.24 -20.86 15.94
CA ASP A 673 -3.69 -21.78 16.94
C ASP A 673 -4.53 -21.83 18.23
N TRP A 674 -5.84 -22.05 18.09
CA TRP A 674 -6.77 -22.21 19.21
C TRP A 674 -7.65 -23.44 19.05
N GLN A 675 -7.80 -24.19 20.16
CA GLN A 675 -8.75 -25.27 20.26
C GLN A 675 -10.19 -24.75 20.39
N ARG A 676 -11.18 -25.58 20.12
CA ARG A 676 -12.62 -25.24 20.15
C ARG A 676 -13.05 -24.59 21.45
N GLN A 677 -12.58 -25.07 22.62
CA GLN A 677 -12.93 -24.54 23.93
C GLN A 677 -12.45 -23.09 24.09
N GLN A 678 -11.24 -22.77 23.63
CA GLN A 678 -10.71 -21.41 23.70
C GLN A 678 -11.54 -20.43 22.83
N ALA A 679 -12.05 -20.88 21.68
CA ALA A 679 -12.96 -20.09 20.87
C ALA A 679 -14.30 -19.80 21.60
N HIS A 680 -14.86 -20.79 22.28
CA HIS A 680 -16.07 -20.58 23.12
C HIS A 680 -15.79 -19.64 24.30
N ASP A 681 -14.63 -19.70 24.94
CA ASP A 681 -14.27 -18.80 26.04
C ASP A 681 -14.17 -17.33 25.56
N MET A 682 -13.53 -17.08 24.40
CA MET A 682 -13.50 -15.76 23.78
C MET A 682 -14.89 -15.27 23.38
N ALA A 683 -15.72 -16.13 22.81
CA ALA A 683 -17.10 -15.82 22.45
C ALA A 683 -17.96 -15.48 23.67
N THR A 684 -17.77 -16.17 24.79
CA THR A 684 -18.47 -15.88 26.06
C THR A 684 -18.13 -14.49 26.57
N THR A 685 -16.84 -14.14 26.57
CA THR A 685 -16.37 -12.79 26.94
C THR A 685 -17.00 -11.72 26.05
N LEU A 686 -17.08 -11.97 24.75
CA LEU A 686 -17.72 -11.06 23.80
C LEU A 686 -19.23 -10.89 24.03
N LYS A 687 -19.96 -12.01 24.21
CA LYS A 687 -21.41 -12.00 24.46
C LYS A 687 -21.77 -11.22 25.72
N ASP A 688 -20.98 -11.37 26.78
CA ASP A 688 -21.20 -10.64 28.02
C ASP A 688 -20.94 -9.13 27.85
N ALA A 689 -19.89 -8.74 27.13
CA ALA A 689 -19.55 -7.34 26.88
C ALA A 689 -20.59 -6.64 26.01
N LEU A 690 -21.16 -7.33 25.03
CA LEU A 690 -22.18 -6.81 24.11
C LEU A 690 -23.62 -7.05 24.61
N ARG A 691 -23.83 -7.74 25.74
CA ARG A 691 -25.15 -8.07 26.32
C ARG A 691 -26.04 -8.81 25.31
N VAL A 692 -25.51 -9.77 24.57
CA VAL A 692 -26.22 -10.44 23.47
C VAL A 692 -27.55 -11.07 23.88
N LYS A 693 -27.71 -11.50 25.14
CA LYS A 693 -28.93 -12.14 25.65
C LYS A 693 -30.12 -11.18 25.88
N GLU A 694 -29.88 -9.87 25.85
CA GLU A 694 -30.84 -8.83 26.21
C GLU A 694 -31.39 -8.06 24.98
N GLN A 695 -31.00 -8.50 23.76
CA GLN A 695 -31.15 -7.68 22.54
C GLN A 695 -32.17 -8.25 21.56
N ARG A 696 -32.71 -7.38 20.70
CA ARG A 696 -33.34 -7.75 19.45
C ARG A 696 -32.25 -8.00 18.39
N TYR A 697 -32.57 -8.81 17.40
CA TYR A 697 -31.58 -9.28 16.40
C TYR A 697 -32.05 -8.89 15.00
N GLU A 698 -31.20 -8.09 14.32
CA GLU A 698 -31.48 -7.73 12.94
C GLU A 698 -30.13 -7.56 12.20
N GLU A 699 -29.97 -8.32 11.13
CA GLU A 699 -28.85 -8.14 10.21
C GLU A 699 -29.13 -6.92 9.33
N ALA A 700 -28.16 -5.99 9.23
CA ALA A 700 -28.32 -4.79 8.44
C ALA A 700 -28.34 -5.09 6.94
N LEU A 701 -29.31 -4.53 6.22
CA LEU A 701 -29.38 -4.60 4.76
C LEU A 701 -28.18 -3.87 4.13
N ARG A 702 -27.60 -4.46 3.08
CA ARG A 702 -26.53 -3.86 2.29
C ARG A 702 -27.00 -3.61 0.85
N PRO A 703 -27.78 -2.55 0.61
CA PRO A 703 -28.40 -2.31 -0.70
C PRO A 703 -27.35 -1.98 -1.75
N LEU A 704 -27.49 -2.61 -2.93
CA LEU A 704 -26.80 -2.25 -4.16
C LEU A 704 -27.83 -1.79 -5.20
N ILE A 705 -27.63 -0.61 -5.76
CA ILE A 705 -28.48 -0.11 -6.85
C ILE A 705 -28.18 -0.91 -8.13
N MET A 706 -29.22 -1.48 -8.72
CA MET A 706 -29.11 -2.23 -9.95
C MET A 706 -29.32 -1.32 -11.17
N LEU A 707 -28.38 -1.34 -12.12
CA LEU A 707 -28.51 -0.57 -13.37
C LEU A 707 -29.66 -1.08 -14.24
N GLY A 708 -29.91 -2.39 -14.20
CA GLY A 708 -30.91 -3.05 -15.03
C GLY A 708 -30.63 -2.88 -16.52
N GLN A 709 -31.61 -3.24 -17.35
CA GLN A 709 -31.46 -3.16 -18.82
C GLN A 709 -31.90 -1.78 -19.36
N ASN A 710 -31.19 -0.73 -18.95
CA ASN A 710 -31.55 0.65 -19.27
C ASN A 710 -30.53 1.37 -20.16
N GLY A 711 -29.53 0.64 -20.67
CA GLY A 711 -28.44 1.20 -21.47
C GLY A 711 -27.42 1.97 -20.63
N SER A 712 -26.91 3.07 -21.18
CA SER A 712 -25.88 3.87 -20.54
C SER A 712 -26.47 4.96 -19.65
N PHE A 713 -25.91 5.07 -18.42
CA PHE A 713 -26.08 6.22 -17.54
C PHE A 713 -24.80 7.04 -17.53
N GLN A 714 -24.90 8.36 -17.35
CA GLN A 714 -23.73 9.22 -17.17
C GLN A 714 -23.93 10.17 -15.99
N ARG A 715 -22.80 10.52 -15.35
CA ARG A 715 -22.75 11.56 -14.32
C ARG A 715 -21.43 12.32 -14.39
N GLU A 716 -21.54 13.65 -14.46
CA GLU A 716 -20.39 14.54 -14.29
C GLU A 716 -20.07 14.75 -12.81
N VAL A 717 -18.80 14.66 -12.44
CA VAL A 717 -18.26 15.00 -11.12
C VAL A 717 -17.29 16.17 -11.29
N HIS A 718 -17.60 17.29 -10.67
CA HIS A 718 -16.73 18.47 -10.75
C HIS A 718 -15.49 18.31 -9.87
N CYS A 719 -14.33 18.14 -10.51
CA CYS A 719 -13.04 18.12 -9.85
C CYS A 719 -12.28 19.40 -10.20
N ASN A 720 -11.74 20.10 -9.19
CA ASN A 720 -10.94 21.30 -9.42
C ASN A 720 -9.49 20.92 -9.78
N GLN A 721 -9.31 20.24 -10.91
CA GLN A 721 -8.04 19.70 -11.39
C GLN A 721 -7.84 20.04 -12.86
N GLN A 722 -6.57 20.01 -13.34
CA GLN A 722 -6.23 20.28 -14.73
C GLN A 722 -6.67 19.13 -15.66
N ASP A 723 -6.48 17.88 -15.20
CA ASP A 723 -6.73 16.67 -15.96
C ASP A 723 -8.22 16.37 -16.07
N SER A 724 -8.60 15.78 -17.20
CA SER A 724 -9.90 15.11 -17.37
C SER A 724 -9.80 13.64 -16.96
N ALA A 725 -10.91 13.05 -16.54
CA ALA A 725 -10.98 11.63 -16.21
C ALA A 725 -12.32 10.99 -16.59
N VAL A 726 -12.27 9.70 -16.86
CA VAL A 726 -13.44 8.85 -17.15
C VAL A 726 -13.29 7.52 -16.43
N VAL A 727 -14.38 7.05 -15.83
CA VAL A 727 -14.54 5.70 -15.28
C VAL A 727 -15.81 5.11 -15.86
N ILE A 728 -15.72 3.99 -16.57
CA ILE A 728 -16.86 3.25 -17.10
C ILE A 728 -17.01 1.95 -16.33
N TYR A 729 -18.17 1.72 -15.74
CA TYR A 729 -18.47 0.55 -14.94
C TYR A 729 -19.58 -0.29 -15.57
N HIS A 730 -19.31 -1.57 -15.78
CA HIS A 730 -20.25 -2.59 -16.24
C HIS A 730 -20.63 -3.48 -15.07
N GLN A 731 -21.91 -3.50 -14.71
CA GLN A 731 -22.45 -4.27 -13.59
C GLN A 731 -23.05 -5.57 -14.05
N CYS A 732 -22.77 -6.67 -13.36
CA CYS A 732 -23.49 -7.94 -13.54
C CYS A 732 -24.82 -7.92 -12.75
N GLU A 733 -25.88 -8.44 -13.35
CA GLU A 733 -27.21 -8.53 -12.71
C GLU A 733 -27.30 -9.70 -11.71
N ASP A 734 -26.50 -10.74 -11.86
CA ASP A 734 -26.50 -11.93 -11.00
C ASP A 734 -25.14 -12.15 -10.28
N ILE A 735 -25.13 -13.11 -9.37
CA ILE A 735 -23.97 -13.51 -8.55
C ILE A 735 -23.48 -14.94 -8.86
N GLU A 736 -23.92 -15.50 -9.99
CA GLU A 736 -23.63 -16.88 -10.36
C GLU A 736 -22.14 -17.11 -10.65
N PRO A 737 -21.60 -18.28 -10.29
CA PRO A 737 -20.18 -18.61 -10.55
C PRO A 737 -19.79 -18.49 -12.03
N ARG A 738 -20.72 -18.76 -12.94
CA ARG A 738 -20.48 -18.61 -14.39
C ARG A 738 -20.30 -17.14 -14.79
N SER A 739 -21.09 -16.24 -14.24
CA SER A 739 -20.98 -14.80 -14.48
C SER A 739 -19.68 -14.26 -13.89
N ILE A 740 -19.31 -14.68 -12.68
CA ILE A 740 -18.01 -14.31 -12.09
C ILE A 740 -16.87 -14.76 -13.00
N ALA A 741 -16.91 -15.99 -13.53
CA ALA A 741 -15.89 -16.51 -14.44
C ALA A 741 -15.83 -15.72 -15.76
N LEU A 742 -16.97 -15.33 -16.33
CA LEU A 742 -17.05 -14.54 -17.58
C LEU A 742 -16.45 -13.14 -17.40
N TYR A 743 -16.85 -12.42 -16.35
CA TYR A 743 -16.32 -11.08 -16.05
C TYR A 743 -14.81 -11.12 -15.75
N SER A 744 -14.35 -12.10 -14.97
CA SER A 744 -12.93 -12.27 -14.64
C SER A 744 -12.08 -12.58 -15.89
N LEU A 745 -12.56 -13.49 -16.75
CA LEU A 745 -11.85 -13.86 -17.97
C LEU A 745 -11.85 -12.71 -19.01
N ALA A 746 -12.95 -11.99 -19.14
CA ALA A 746 -13.02 -10.83 -20.02
C ALA A 746 -12.01 -9.75 -19.61
N ASN A 747 -11.94 -9.42 -18.31
CA ASN A 747 -10.96 -8.47 -17.79
C ASN A 747 -9.51 -8.97 -18.03
N HIS A 748 -9.25 -10.25 -17.77
CA HIS A 748 -7.92 -10.85 -17.97
C HIS A 748 -7.46 -10.75 -19.43
N LEU A 749 -8.36 -11.02 -20.38
CA LEU A 749 -8.07 -10.94 -21.83
C LEU A 749 -7.94 -9.50 -22.35
N MET A 750 -8.63 -8.57 -21.72
CA MET A 750 -8.74 -7.18 -22.19
C MET A 750 -7.64 -6.27 -21.64
N SER A 751 -7.17 -6.50 -20.44
CA SER A 751 -6.36 -5.54 -19.65
C SER A 751 -5.10 -5.08 -20.40
N ALA A 752 -4.27 -5.99 -20.89
CA ALA A 752 -3.03 -5.65 -21.56
C ALA A 752 -3.26 -4.94 -22.91
N THR A 753 -4.26 -5.39 -23.67
CA THR A 753 -4.61 -4.78 -24.96
C THR A 753 -5.20 -3.39 -24.80
N PHE A 754 -6.03 -3.18 -23.79
CA PHE A 754 -6.59 -1.87 -23.46
C PHE A 754 -5.49 -0.87 -23.06
N PHE A 755 -4.60 -1.30 -22.16
CA PHE A 755 -3.47 -0.49 -21.74
C PHE A 755 -2.58 -0.09 -22.93
N HIS A 756 -2.24 -1.05 -23.80
CA HIS A 756 -1.44 -0.79 -24.98
C HIS A 756 -2.13 0.19 -25.95
N GLU A 757 -3.41 -0.01 -26.25
CA GLU A 757 -4.15 0.83 -27.20
C GLU A 757 -4.29 2.27 -26.68
N ILE A 758 -4.76 2.44 -25.46
CA ILE A 758 -5.11 3.77 -24.92
C ILE A 758 -3.86 4.53 -24.42
N ARG A 759 -2.96 3.85 -23.67
CA ARG A 759 -1.78 4.50 -23.10
C ARG A 759 -0.62 4.57 -24.10
N THR A 760 -0.24 3.44 -24.68
CA THR A 760 1.00 3.36 -25.46
C THR A 760 0.81 3.90 -26.88
N LYS A 761 -0.27 3.50 -27.57
CA LYS A 761 -0.51 3.85 -28.97
C LYS A 761 -1.17 5.22 -29.14
N GLN A 762 -2.26 5.49 -28.40
CA GLN A 762 -3.00 6.74 -28.50
C GLN A 762 -2.48 7.81 -27.53
N GLN A 763 -1.70 7.47 -26.50
CA GLN A 763 -1.09 8.38 -25.52
C GLN A 763 -2.11 9.28 -24.80
N LEU A 764 -3.31 8.76 -24.56
CA LEU A 764 -4.39 9.54 -23.99
C LEU A 764 -4.21 9.82 -22.48
N GLY A 765 -3.38 9.06 -21.77
CA GLY A 765 -3.13 9.31 -20.35
C GLY A 765 -2.12 8.36 -19.74
N TYR A 766 -1.62 8.74 -18.56
CA TYR A 766 -0.70 7.90 -17.80
C TYR A 766 -1.46 6.88 -16.92
N MET A 767 -2.55 7.29 -16.29
CA MET A 767 -3.42 6.39 -15.51
C MET A 767 -4.48 5.79 -16.41
N VAL A 768 -4.19 4.59 -16.90
CA VAL A 768 -5.05 3.84 -17.81
C VAL A 768 -5.12 2.39 -17.32
N GLY A 769 -6.29 1.81 -17.29
CA GLY A 769 -6.41 0.40 -16.93
C GLY A 769 -7.83 -0.12 -16.94
N THR A 770 -7.92 -1.44 -16.72
CA THR A 770 -9.17 -2.15 -16.47
C THR A 770 -9.03 -2.97 -15.18
N GLY A 771 -10.15 -3.29 -14.56
CA GLY A 771 -10.14 -4.10 -13.35
C GLY A 771 -11.46 -4.80 -13.06
N ASN A 772 -11.40 -5.89 -12.33
CA ASN A 772 -12.58 -6.47 -11.71
C ASN A 772 -12.98 -5.62 -10.50
N MET A 773 -14.23 -5.20 -10.46
CA MET A 773 -14.79 -4.39 -9.37
C MET A 773 -16.13 -4.97 -8.94
N PRO A 774 -16.12 -6.07 -8.17
CA PRO A 774 -17.36 -6.60 -7.61
C PRO A 774 -17.91 -5.66 -6.55
N LEU A 775 -19.21 -5.40 -6.58
CA LEU A 775 -19.94 -4.64 -5.58
C LEU A 775 -21.02 -5.52 -4.96
N ASN A 776 -21.03 -5.67 -3.64
CA ASN A 776 -22.00 -6.48 -2.89
C ASN A 776 -22.25 -7.86 -3.53
N ARG A 777 -21.19 -8.61 -3.85
CA ARG A 777 -21.15 -9.92 -4.53
C ARG A 777 -21.40 -9.89 -6.05
N HIS A 778 -21.99 -8.84 -6.61
CA HIS A 778 -22.21 -8.74 -8.06
C HIS A 778 -20.89 -8.48 -8.78
N PRO A 779 -20.50 -9.31 -9.75
CA PRO A 779 -19.32 -9.04 -10.57
C PRO A 779 -19.44 -7.71 -11.30
N GLY A 780 -18.31 -7.08 -11.57
CA GLY A 780 -18.24 -5.87 -12.39
C GLY A 780 -16.90 -5.70 -13.04
N ILE A 781 -16.87 -4.99 -14.17
CA ILE A 781 -15.65 -4.55 -14.85
C ILE A 781 -15.64 -3.03 -14.89
N VAL A 782 -14.50 -2.47 -14.58
CA VAL A 782 -14.25 -1.02 -14.70
C VAL A 782 -13.14 -0.78 -15.71
N LEU A 783 -13.35 0.24 -16.56
CA LEU A 783 -12.34 0.80 -17.46
C LEU A 783 -12.14 2.26 -17.06
N TYR A 784 -10.89 2.70 -16.95
CA TYR A 784 -10.61 4.05 -16.47
C TYR A 784 -9.43 4.68 -17.20
N VAL A 785 -9.53 6.01 -17.39
CA VAL A 785 -8.49 6.85 -17.99
C VAL A 785 -8.48 8.20 -17.31
N GLN A 786 -7.30 8.68 -16.90
CA GLN A 786 -7.06 10.08 -16.53
C GLN A 786 -6.06 10.68 -17.50
N SER A 787 -6.39 11.84 -18.06
CA SER A 787 -5.66 12.45 -19.16
C SER A 787 -5.39 13.94 -18.94
N PRO A 788 -4.14 14.38 -19.13
CA PRO A 788 -3.82 15.80 -19.24
C PRO A 788 -4.10 16.35 -20.65
N ASN A 789 -4.28 15.48 -21.65
CA ASN A 789 -4.25 15.85 -23.07
C ASN A 789 -5.61 15.74 -23.78
N ALA A 790 -6.58 15.00 -23.22
CA ALA A 790 -7.86 14.72 -23.88
C ALA A 790 -9.06 15.02 -22.98
N ALA A 791 -10.13 15.55 -23.58
CA ALA A 791 -11.40 15.80 -22.87
C ALA A 791 -12.18 14.49 -22.64
N PRO A 792 -13.12 14.46 -21.68
CA PRO A 792 -13.89 13.25 -21.36
C PRO A 792 -14.65 12.67 -22.57
N ALA A 793 -15.19 13.49 -23.44
CA ALA A 793 -15.88 13.02 -24.66
C ALA A 793 -14.95 12.25 -25.61
N GLU A 794 -13.72 12.68 -25.76
CA GLU A 794 -12.69 12.01 -26.54
C GLU A 794 -12.26 10.70 -25.87
N LEU A 795 -12.07 10.70 -24.54
CA LEU A 795 -11.72 9.51 -23.78
C LEU A 795 -12.80 8.43 -23.89
N VAL A 796 -14.08 8.80 -23.73
CA VAL A 796 -15.20 7.86 -23.90
C VAL A 796 -15.25 7.31 -25.33
N THR A 797 -15.04 8.16 -26.33
CA THR A 797 -15.00 7.73 -27.73
C THR A 797 -13.92 6.68 -27.96
N SER A 798 -12.70 6.91 -27.47
CA SER A 798 -11.59 5.96 -27.60
C SER A 798 -11.83 4.64 -26.86
N ILE A 799 -12.42 4.69 -25.65
CA ILE A 799 -12.81 3.49 -24.92
C ILE A 799 -13.90 2.73 -25.68
N ASP A 800 -14.89 3.43 -26.22
CA ASP A 800 -16.00 2.83 -26.98
C ASP A 800 -15.52 2.20 -28.29
N GLU A 801 -14.59 2.82 -28.99
CA GLU A 801 -13.93 2.24 -30.18
C GLU A 801 -13.18 0.96 -29.81
N PHE A 802 -12.44 0.97 -28.72
CA PHE A 802 -11.76 -0.23 -28.22
C PHE A 802 -12.75 -1.35 -27.91
N LEU A 803 -13.81 -1.07 -27.14
CA LEU A 803 -14.82 -2.06 -26.79
C LEU A 803 -15.58 -2.59 -27.99
N ASN A 804 -15.85 -1.74 -28.98
CA ASN A 804 -16.46 -2.16 -30.26
C ASN A 804 -15.58 -3.10 -31.07
N ALA A 805 -14.25 -2.93 -30.98
CA ALA A 805 -13.26 -3.74 -31.73
C ALA A 805 -12.82 -4.99 -30.96
N PHE A 806 -13.00 -5.05 -29.62
CA PHE A 806 -12.40 -6.10 -28.80
C PHE A 806 -12.83 -7.53 -29.17
N TYR A 807 -14.06 -7.73 -29.66
CA TYR A 807 -14.47 -9.06 -30.14
C TYR A 807 -13.63 -9.55 -31.33
N MET A 808 -13.08 -8.66 -32.13
CA MET A 808 -12.16 -9.01 -33.23
C MET A 808 -10.85 -9.59 -32.69
N VAL A 809 -10.34 -9.02 -31.61
CA VAL A 809 -9.16 -9.56 -30.91
C VAL A 809 -9.41 -10.99 -30.46
N LEU A 810 -10.61 -11.28 -29.96
CA LEU A 810 -10.99 -12.63 -29.53
C LEU A 810 -11.12 -13.61 -30.69
N LEU A 811 -11.55 -13.14 -31.86
CA LEU A 811 -11.62 -13.94 -33.09
C LEU A 811 -10.23 -14.29 -33.63
N GLU A 812 -9.25 -13.39 -33.50
CA GLU A 812 -7.88 -13.57 -33.95
C GLU A 812 -7.03 -14.47 -33.05
N LEU A 813 -7.45 -14.69 -31.80
CA LEU A 813 -6.76 -15.62 -30.89
C LEU A 813 -6.74 -17.03 -31.47
N ASN A 814 -5.56 -17.63 -31.58
CA ASN A 814 -5.46 -19.05 -31.87
C ASN A 814 -5.80 -19.91 -30.64
N ASP A 815 -5.98 -21.22 -30.85
CA ASP A 815 -6.38 -22.12 -29.77
C ASP A 815 -5.34 -22.21 -28.65
N TYR A 816 -4.05 -22.11 -28.97
CA TYR A 816 -2.98 -22.09 -27.97
C TYR A 816 -3.09 -20.84 -27.09
N GLN A 817 -3.23 -19.66 -27.68
CA GLN A 817 -3.36 -18.38 -26.95
C GLN A 817 -4.61 -18.37 -26.06
N TRP A 818 -5.74 -18.85 -26.59
CA TRP A 818 -6.99 -18.98 -25.83
C TRP A 818 -6.81 -19.87 -24.59
N HIS A 819 -6.27 -21.07 -24.78
CA HIS A 819 -6.06 -22.02 -23.67
C HIS A 819 -5.00 -21.53 -22.69
N SER A 820 -3.96 -20.87 -23.17
CA SER A 820 -2.91 -20.28 -22.31
C SER A 820 -3.48 -19.21 -21.41
N SER A 821 -4.26 -18.26 -21.95
CA SER A 821 -4.91 -17.20 -21.18
C SER A 821 -5.89 -17.73 -20.13
N LYS A 822 -6.71 -18.72 -20.49
CA LYS A 822 -7.59 -19.41 -19.53
C LYS A 822 -6.82 -20.08 -18.40
N ARG A 823 -5.72 -20.77 -18.73
CA ARG A 823 -4.87 -21.45 -17.75
C ARG A 823 -4.18 -20.42 -16.84
N GLY A 824 -3.73 -19.29 -17.37
CA GLY A 824 -3.15 -18.21 -16.59
C GLY A 824 -4.12 -17.69 -15.53
N LEU A 825 -5.34 -17.35 -15.91
CA LEU A 825 -6.37 -16.93 -14.98
C LEU A 825 -6.75 -18.04 -13.99
N TRP A 826 -6.88 -19.30 -14.49
CA TRP A 826 -7.18 -20.44 -13.61
C TRP A 826 -6.12 -20.59 -12.52
N ASN A 827 -4.84 -20.51 -12.87
CA ASN A 827 -3.74 -20.59 -11.92
C ASN A 827 -3.77 -19.43 -10.91
N GLN A 828 -4.06 -18.21 -11.35
CA GLN A 828 -4.19 -17.06 -10.44
C GLN A 828 -5.30 -17.28 -9.40
N ILE A 829 -6.47 -17.73 -9.81
CA ILE A 829 -7.61 -18.01 -8.92
C ILE A 829 -7.31 -19.23 -8.02
N ALA A 830 -6.67 -20.26 -8.56
CA ALA A 830 -6.36 -21.52 -7.86
C ALA A 830 -5.17 -21.39 -6.90
N THR A 831 -4.40 -20.29 -6.94
CA THR A 831 -3.23 -20.09 -6.07
C THR A 831 -3.62 -20.28 -4.60
N PRO A 832 -2.95 -21.19 -3.85
CA PRO A 832 -3.22 -21.40 -2.43
C PRO A 832 -2.93 -20.13 -1.61
N ASP A 833 -3.56 -20.04 -0.46
CA ASP A 833 -3.20 -19.02 0.50
C ASP A 833 -1.78 -19.30 1.02
N THR A 834 -0.92 -18.30 1.03
CA THR A 834 0.47 -18.45 1.47
C THR A 834 0.68 -18.09 2.93
N THR A 835 -0.30 -17.42 3.56
CA THR A 835 -0.23 -16.98 4.95
C THR A 835 -1.51 -17.29 5.70
N LEU A 836 -1.39 -17.52 7.01
CA LEU A 836 -2.53 -17.68 7.91
C LEU A 836 -3.50 -16.51 7.82
N ARG A 837 -2.97 -15.28 7.77
CA ARG A 837 -3.78 -14.07 7.64
C ARG A 837 -4.50 -13.98 6.28
N GLY A 838 -3.84 -14.39 5.20
CA GLY A 838 -4.46 -14.43 3.87
C GLY A 838 -5.62 -15.43 3.83
N ARG A 839 -5.42 -16.63 4.37
CA ARG A 839 -6.48 -17.65 4.50
C ARG A 839 -7.63 -17.17 5.39
N ALA A 840 -7.30 -16.56 6.53
CA ALA A 840 -8.30 -15.98 7.43
C ALA A 840 -9.19 -14.94 6.70
N GLN A 841 -8.58 -14.02 5.96
CA GLN A 841 -9.28 -12.98 5.21
C GLN A 841 -10.21 -13.57 4.15
N ARG A 842 -9.74 -14.56 3.39
CA ARG A 842 -10.57 -15.24 2.37
C ARG A 842 -11.78 -15.95 2.98
N LEU A 843 -11.55 -16.69 4.07
CA LEU A 843 -12.62 -17.40 4.78
C LEU A 843 -13.62 -16.43 5.41
N TRP A 844 -13.13 -15.32 5.96
CA TRP A 844 -13.98 -14.26 6.51
C TRP A 844 -14.86 -13.61 5.43
N VAL A 845 -14.28 -13.33 4.25
CA VAL A 845 -15.06 -12.82 3.11
C VAL A 845 -16.12 -13.82 2.65
N ALA A 846 -15.81 -15.12 2.65
CA ALA A 846 -16.80 -16.17 2.33
C ALA A 846 -17.96 -16.15 3.32
N ILE A 847 -17.70 -16.07 4.64
CA ILE A 847 -18.74 -15.94 5.69
C ILE A 847 -19.62 -14.70 5.43
N GLY A 848 -19.00 -13.55 5.17
CA GLY A 848 -19.70 -12.30 4.88
C GLY A 848 -20.55 -12.35 3.60
N ASN A 849 -20.09 -13.11 2.61
CA ASN A 849 -20.81 -13.34 1.34
C ASN A 849 -21.85 -14.49 1.44
N LYS A 850 -22.04 -15.07 2.62
CA LYS A 850 -22.96 -16.20 2.86
C LYS A 850 -22.58 -17.49 2.10
N ASP A 851 -21.31 -17.63 1.70
CA ASP A 851 -20.76 -18.88 1.17
C ASP A 851 -20.38 -19.82 2.33
N THR A 852 -21.39 -20.42 2.96
CA THR A 852 -21.22 -21.30 4.13
C THR A 852 -20.62 -22.68 3.77
N GLU A 853 -20.54 -23.00 2.49
CA GLU A 853 -19.85 -24.19 1.98
C GLU A 853 -18.38 -23.92 1.68
N PHE A 854 -17.95 -22.64 1.68
CA PHE A 854 -16.58 -22.20 1.37
C PHE A 854 -16.05 -22.73 0.02
N ASN A 855 -16.90 -22.87 -0.98
CA ASN A 855 -16.58 -23.49 -2.26
C ASN A 855 -16.88 -22.62 -3.49
N GLN A 856 -17.16 -21.33 -3.30
CA GLN A 856 -17.40 -20.40 -4.41
C GLN A 856 -16.22 -20.35 -5.39
N ARG A 857 -15.00 -20.40 -4.88
CA ARG A 857 -13.77 -20.41 -5.67
C ARG A 857 -13.71 -21.64 -6.58
N GLU A 858 -13.99 -22.82 -6.05
CA GLU A 858 -14.00 -24.09 -6.78
C GLU A 858 -15.11 -24.09 -7.84
N LYS A 859 -16.29 -23.55 -7.50
CA LYS A 859 -17.40 -23.40 -8.45
C LYS A 859 -17.02 -22.47 -9.61
N VAL A 860 -16.37 -21.34 -9.33
CA VAL A 860 -15.88 -20.40 -10.36
C VAL A 860 -14.83 -21.06 -11.24
N LEU A 861 -13.87 -21.79 -10.66
CA LEU A 861 -12.84 -22.52 -11.41
C LEU A 861 -13.45 -23.60 -12.33
N ALA A 862 -14.46 -24.31 -11.85
CA ALA A 862 -15.19 -25.30 -12.64
C ALA A 862 -15.92 -24.66 -13.83
N GLU A 863 -16.55 -23.51 -13.65
CA GLU A 863 -17.19 -22.77 -14.73
C GLU A 863 -16.18 -22.19 -15.72
N LEU A 864 -15.07 -21.62 -15.22
CA LEU A 864 -13.98 -21.12 -16.06
C LEU A 864 -13.45 -22.21 -17.00
N LYS A 865 -13.33 -23.45 -16.52
CA LYS A 865 -12.89 -24.60 -17.34
C LYS A 865 -13.82 -24.89 -18.52
N LYS A 866 -15.14 -24.69 -18.32
CA LYS A 866 -16.19 -24.96 -19.34
C LYS A 866 -16.29 -23.84 -20.38
N LEU A 867 -15.89 -22.61 -20.07
CA LEU A 867 -16.05 -21.46 -20.97
C LEU A 867 -15.32 -21.66 -22.31
N THR A 868 -16.05 -21.41 -23.39
CA THR A 868 -15.54 -21.42 -24.75
C THR A 868 -15.26 -20.00 -25.26
N ARG A 869 -14.46 -19.90 -26.32
CA ARG A 869 -14.22 -18.61 -27.02
C ARG A 869 -15.54 -18.00 -27.53
N ALA A 870 -16.47 -18.83 -28.01
CA ALA A 870 -17.77 -18.41 -28.47
C ALA A 870 -18.63 -17.82 -27.33
N ASP A 871 -18.54 -18.38 -26.12
CA ASP A 871 -19.22 -17.82 -24.93
C ASP A 871 -18.65 -16.43 -24.60
N MET A 872 -17.35 -16.27 -24.67
CA MET A 872 -16.68 -14.99 -24.42
C MET A 872 -17.04 -13.93 -25.46
N ILE A 873 -17.06 -14.30 -26.73
CA ILE A 873 -17.46 -13.37 -27.82
C ILE A 873 -18.91 -12.92 -27.61
N ARG A 874 -19.83 -13.84 -27.28
CA ARG A 874 -21.23 -13.48 -26.97
C ARG A 874 -21.31 -12.53 -25.77
N PHE A 875 -20.58 -12.83 -24.73
CA PHE A 875 -20.51 -11.99 -23.52
C PHE A 875 -20.04 -10.56 -23.86
N VAL A 876 -18.92 -10.41 -24.57
CA VAL A 876 -18.41 -9.10 -24.99
C VAL A 876 -19.38 -8.32 -25.84
N VAL A 877 -20.05 -9.00 -26.79
CA VAL A 877 -21.02 -8.36 -27.68
C VAL A 877 -22.28 -7.90 -26.94
N ASN A 878 -22.75 -8.65 -25.97
CA ASN A 878 -23.98 -8.35 -25.23
C ASN A 878 -23.76 -7.40 -24.06
N GLU A 879 -22.69 -7.61 -23.29
CA GLU A 879 -22.48 -6.96 -21.99
C GLU A 879 -21.47 -5.81 -22.00
N LEU A 880 -20.54 -5.78 -22.97
CA LEU A 880 -19.46 -4.78 -22.97
C LEU A 880 -19.53 -3.80 -24.16
N LYS A 881 -20.13 -4.17 -25.30
CA LYS A 881 -20.24 -3.22 -26.42
C LYS A 881 -21.09 -2.01 -26.03
N PRO A 882 -20.63 -0.79 -26.33
CA PRO A 882 -21.32 0.45 -25.94
C PRO A 882 -22.81 0.52 -26.32
N ARG A 883 -23.17 -0.08 -27.46
CA ARG A 883 -24.55 -0.06 -27.96
C ARG A 883 -25.52 -0.98 -27.20
N THR A 884 -25.01 -2.07 -26.64
CA THR A 884 -25.81 -3.12 -25.97
C THR A 884 -25.62 -3.12 -24.46
N ALA A 885 -24.49 -2.60 -23.97
CA ALA A 885 -24.13 -2.66 -22.58
C ALA A 885 -25.02 -1.79 -21.68
N ASN A 886 -25.33 -2.32 -20.51
CA ASN A 886 -25.86 -1.56 -19.38
C ASN A 886 -24.67 -1.09 -18.52
N ARG A 887 -24.42 0.21 -18.51
CA ARG A 887 -23.19 0.74 -17.91
C ARG A 887 -23.39 2.11 -17.26
N LEU A 888 -22.50 2.43 -16.36
CA LEU A 888 -22.41 3.72 -15.70
C LEU A 888 -21.12 4.43 -16.10
N VAL A 889 -21.23 5.63 -16.67
CA VAL A 889 -20.10 6.47 -17.08
C VAL A 889 -19.95 7.63 -16.10
N MET A 890 -18.93 7.60 -15.28
CA MET A 890 -18.53 8.70 -14.41
C MET A 890 -17.45 9.50 -15.10
N HIS A 891 -17.56 10.83 -15.14
CA HIS A 891 -16.57 11.65 -15.82
C HIS A 891 -16.34 12.99 -15.12
N SER A 892 -15.15 13.57 -15.33
CA SER A 892 -14.79 14.88 -14.85
C SER A 892 -14.06 15.64 -15.95
N GLN A 893 -14.55 16.84 -16.27
CA GLN A 893 -13.91 17.71 -17.23
C GLN A 893 -12.84 18.55 -16.54
N GLY A 894 -11.58 18.35 -16.94
CA GLY A 894 -10.44 19.09 -16.40
C GLY A 894 -10.45 20.54 -16.86
N GLN A 895 -9.82 21.42 -16.09
CA GLN A 895 -9.70 22.83 -16.41
C GLN A 895 -8.95 23.08 -17.75
N ALA A 896 -7.98 22.21 -18.08
CA ALA A 896 -7.27 22.25 -19.34
C ALA A 896 -8.20 22.02 -20.56
N HIS A 897 -9.38 21.44 -20.35
CA HIS A 897 -10.33 21.07 -21.40
C HIS A 897 -11.71 21.72 -21.19
N ILE A 898 -11.79 22.84 -20.45
CA ILE A 898 -13.07 23.45 -20.03
C ILE A 898 -13.96 23.84 -21.20
N ASP A 899 -13.37 24.22 -22.34
CA ASP A 899 -14.05 24.62 -23.57
C ASP A 899 -14.33 23.46 -24.53
N ALA A 900 -13.90 22.23 -24.18
CA ALA A 900 -14.14 21.05 -25.01
C ALA A 900 -15.60 20.59 -24.98
N PRO A 901 -16.08 19.89 -26.02
CA PRO A 901 -17.43 19.35 -26.04
C PRO A 901 -17.71 18.46 -24.83
N ARG A 902 -18.89 18.63 -24.24
CA ARG A 902 -19.34 17.78 -23.14
C ARG A 902 -19.85 16.43 -23.64
N ILE A 903 -19.85 15.44 -22.76
CA ILE A 903 -20.41 14.14 -23.06
C ILE A 903 -21.92 14.26 -23.20
N HIS A 904 -22.46 13.64 -24.26
CA HIS A 904 -23.89 13.42 -24.46
C HIS A 904 -24.11 11.92 -24.69
N LEU A 905 -24.31 11.16 -23.63
CA LEU A 905 -24.42 9.71 -23.68
C LEU A 905 -25.50 9.19 -22.72
N GLY A 906 -26.50 8.49 -23.28
CA GLY A 906 -27.51 7.82 -22.47
C GLY A 906 -28.35 8.74 -21.59
N GLN A 907 -28.63 8.30 -20.36
CA GLN A 907 -29.39 9.06 -19.37
C GLN A 907 -28.44 9.78 -18.40
N GLU A 908 -28.60 11.09 -18.29
CA GLU A 908 -27.85 11.88 -17.31
C GLU A 908 -28.45 11.71 -15.91
N ILE A 909 -27.62 11.46 -14.91
CA ILE A 909 -28.00 11.36 -13.50
C ILE A 909 -27.87 12.74 -12.86
N GLY A 910 -28.98 13.44 -12.68
CA GLY A 910 -29.04 14.76 -12.06
C GLY A 910 -29.02 14.68 -10.53
N SER A 911 -29.82 13.80 -9.91
CA SER A 911 -29.91 13.62 -8.46
C SER A 911 -29.47 12.20 -8.04
N ILE A 912 -28.68 12.12 -6.98
CA ILE A 912 -28.30 10.84 -6.35
C ILE A 912 -29.53 10.19 -5.74
N GLU A 913 -30.36 10.98 -5.03
CA GLU A 913 -31.53 10.50 -4.33
C GLU A 913 -32.55 9.88 -5.30
N GLU A 914 -32.83 10.55 -6.42
CA GLU A 914 -33.72 10.00 -7.45
C GLU A 914 -33.16 8.71 -8.08
N PHE A 915 -31.86 8.69 -8.34
CA PHE A 915 -31.20 7.50 -8.91
C PHE A 915 -31.27 6.32 -7.93
N GLN A 916 -31.12 6.57 -6.64
CA GLN A 916 -31.17 5.55 -5.59
C GLN A 916 -32.59 5.03 -5.29
N LEU A 917 -33.64 5.56 -5.91
CA LEU A 917 -34.99 4.97 -5.89
C LEU A 917 -35.15 3.76 -6.82
N ARG A 918 -34.15 3.45 -7.64
CA ARG A 918 -34.13 2.30 -8.56
C ARG A 918 -34.15 0.97 -7.80
N PRO A 919 -34.47 -0.14 -8.51
CA PRO A 919 -34.37 -1.48 -7.93
C PRO A 919 -33.03 -1.75 -7.25
N LYS A 920 -33.12 -2.44 -6.09
CA LYS A 920 -31.96 -2.74 -5.25
C LYS A 920 -31.84 -4.23 -5.01
N ASP A 921 -30.61 -4.79 -5.02
CA ASP A 921 -30.32 -6.03 -4.33
C ASP A 921 -29.92 -5.68 -2.88
N CYS A 922 -30.57 -6.24 -1.89
CA CYS A 922 -30.33 -5.97 -0.47
C CYS A 922 -29.39 -6.97 0.21
N GLY A 923 -28.92 -7.97 -0.51
CA GLY A 923 -27.88 -8.89 -0.03
C GLY A 923 -28.32 -9.89 1.04
N LEU A 924 -29.60 -9.97 1.35
CA LEU A 924 -30.16 -10.99 2.22
C LEU A 924 -30.71 -12.11 1.33
N GLY A 925 -29.92 -13.17 1.09
CA GLY A 925 -30.37 -14.28 0.29
C GLY A 925 -29.70 -15.55 0.69
#